data_13ada63a6e2a419bd903dfe91fe46a89
#
_entry.id   13ada63a6e2a419bd903dfe91fe46a89
#
_cell.length_a   1.000
_cell.length_b   1.000
_cell.length_c   1.000
_cell.angle_alpha   90.00
_cell.angle_beta   90.00
_cell.angle_gamma   90.00
#
_symmetry.space_group_name_H-M   'P 1'
#
loop_
_entity.id
_entity.type
_entity.pdbx_description
1 polymer ?
#
loop_
_entity_poly.entity_id
_entity_poly.type
_entity_poly.pdbx_seq_one_letter_code
_entity_poly.pdbx_strand_id
1 'polypeptide(L)'
;MSEESEKSFRPTILAPAGNKASFLAALAASADEIYCGLRQFSARMEARNFSIEELVPLTLLAHDKGVKVYVALNALLKPNDLNIAGELLQQLERRVKPDGIIIQDLGFVQLARQTGFSGELHFSTLSNVSFPAAIQKVKKSFGVHRVVLPRELNIDEIKAMATACPKGLGLEVFVHGALCYGVSGRCYWSSYFGGKSGLRGRCVQPCRRIYKQNEQKKRFFSCQDLSLDVLVKVLRTIPQIRTWKIEGRKKGPHTVFYTVKAYRILRDHGTDPKMKKEALHMLSYALGRSGTHYNFLPQRPQNPVRINNQTGSGLFVGAVKGTKQKPFLNPKEALLSGDLLRLGYEDELWHGTIRVGKYVPKGGRLFLKPILKKSPEKKIPVFLIDRQEKDLEDMVSKLEKELPKTPVFKSNASVFVARQPKTSGKKKGKILDLRVYRRIDKTKLHGTSGLWLSDQGVKKLPKRIWTRIWWWLPPVIWPDDEQKLKGLVDSVLSNGAKIFVLNAPWQTTLFTHLKEMNLWAGPFCNIANVLALKTLASLGYKGAIVIPELGQKDFLSLPKQSPLPLGIVLSGNWPLCISRALSNDLETETSFTSPKGESAWVKKFESDYWVFPNWKLDLSINRKALEKAGFRLFVHLLEPIPKKVKLKRRPGLWNWDLELL
;
A
#
# COMPACT_ATOMS: atom_id res chain seq x y z
N MET A 1 -21.17 12.22 41.62
CA MET A 1 -20.57 12.00 40.32
C MET A 1 -20.63 10.51 40.05
N SER A 2 -21.53 10.12 39.18
CA SER A 2 -21.99 8.75 38.96
C SER A 2 -20.93 7.88 38.22
N GLU A 3 -20.79 6.66 38.69
CA GLU A 3 -19.93 5.59 38.14
C GLU A 3 -20.36 5.03 36.78
N GLU A 4 -21.00 5.81 35.94
CA GLU A 4 -21.64 5.35 34.67
C GLU A 4 -20.87 5.59 33.39
N SER A 5 -19.58 5.91 33.36
CA SER A 5 -18.92 6.32 32.11
C SER A 5 -17.60 5.70 31.70
N GLU A 6 -17.16 4.60 32.26
CA GLU A 6 -16.04 3.85 31.68
C GLU A 6 -16.46 2.50 31.08
N LYS A 7 -17.43 2.47 30.18
CA LYS A 7 -17.45 1.42 29.17
C LYS A 7 -16.21 1.62 28.30
N SER A 8 -15.08 0.99 28.71
CA SER A 8 -13.82 1.07 27.98
C SER A 8 -14.10 0.72 26.53
N PHE A 9 -13.87 1.68 25.65
CA PHE A 9 -14.06 1.51 24.22
C PHE A 9 -13.28 0.27 23.73
N ARG A 10 -13.97 -0.67 23.08
CA ARG A 10 -13.44 -1.95 22.63
C ARG A 10 -13.28 -1.93 21.11
N PRO A 11 -12.06 -1.69 20.57
CA PRO A 11 -11.84 -1.71 19.13
C PRO A 11 -12.08 -3.11 18.56
N THR A 12 -12.63 -3.21 17.36
CA THR A 12 -12.80 -4.47 16.63
C THR A 12 -11.48 -5.00 16.13
N ILE A 13 -11.34 -6.31 15.98
CA ILE A 13 -10.18 -6.96 15.36
C ILE A 13 -10.57 -7.40 13.96
N LEU A 14 -9.90 -6.79 12.96
CA LEU A 14 -10.11 -7.05 11.54
C LEU A 14 -9.07 -8.05 11.04
N ALA A 15 -9.51 -9.29 10.83
CA ALA A 15 -8.69 -10.42 10.41
C ALA A 15 -8.53 -10.48 8.88
N PRO A 16 -7.35 -10.88 8.36
CA PRO A 16 -7.14 -11.07 6.93
C PRO A 16 -7.62 -12.45 6.48
N ALA A 17 -8.24 -12.55 5.30
CA ALA A 17 -8.51 -13.82 4.63
C ALA A 17 -8.07 -13.77 3.17
N GLY A 18 -7.19 -14.70 2.77
CA GLY A 18 -6.70 -14.83 1.40
C GLY A 18 -7.22 -16.08 0.69
N ASN A 19 -7.86 -16.98 1.42
CA ASN A 19 -8.52 -18.20 0.94
C ASN A 19 -9.54 -18.69 1.96
N LYS A 20 -10.33 -19.68 1.59
CA LYS A 20 -11.41 -20.28 2.42
C LYS A 20 -10.90 -20.74 3.79
N ALA A 21 -9.81 -21.49 3.85
CA ALA A 21 -9.28 -22.00 5.13
C ALA A 21 -8.85 -20.85 6.08
N SER A 22 -8.19 -19.79 5.57
CA SER A 22 -7.86 -18.62 6.36
C SER A 22 -9.10 -17.83 6.82
N PHE A 23 -10.16 -17.80 6.02
CA PHE A 23 -11.44 -17.18 6.40
C PHE A 23 -12.08 -17.92 7.57
N LEU A 24 -12.18 -19.25 7.46
CA LEU A 24 -12.73 -20.09 8.53
C LEU A 24 -11.85 -20.07 9.79
N ALA A 25 -10.53 -20.01 9.64
CA ALA A 25 -9.61 -19.84 10.77
C ALA A 25 -9.81 -18.50 11.49
N ALA A 26 -10.11 -17.42 10.76
CA ALA A 26 -10.46 -16.14 11.38
C ALA A 26 -11.78 -16.21 12.18
N LEU A 27 -12.79 -16.91 11.66
CA LEU A 27 -14.03 -17.20 12.38
C LEU A 27 -13.76 -18.05 13.63
N ALA A 28 -12.98 -19.14 13.51
CA ALA A 28 -12.60 -20.00 14.64
C ALA A 28 -11.84 -19.24 15.74
N ALA A 29 -11.03 -18.25 15.36
CA ALA A 29 -10.35 -17.35 16.31
C ALA A 29 -11.29 -16.27 16.88
N SER A 30 -12.56 -16.24 16.49
CA SER A 30 -13.58 -15.24 16.85
C SER A 30 -13.13 -13.80 16.53
N ALA A 31 -12.67 -13.56 15.30
CA ALA A 31 -12.48 -12.23 14.79
C ALA A 31 -13.80 -11.45 14.81
N ASP A 32 -13.76 -10.14 15.09
CA ASP A 32 -14.97 -9.30 15.04
C ASP A 32 -15.32 -8.92 13.58
N GLU A 33 -14.29 -8.82 12.74
CA GLU A 33 -14.41 -8.44 11.33
C GLU A 33 -13.40 -9.25 10.48
N ILE A 34 -13.76 -9.55 9.24
CA ILE A 34 -12.88 -10.21 8.27
C ILE A 34 -12.78 -9.38 7.00
N TYR A 35 -11.56 -9.16 6.48
CA TYR A 35 -11.39 -8.59 5.17
C TYR A 35 -10.72 -9.56 4.20
N CYS A 36 -11.26 -9.62 3.00
CA CYS A 36 -10.78 -10.49 1.94
C CYS A 36 -10.60 -9.72 0.63
N GLY A 37 -10.11 -10.37 -0.40
CA GLY A 37 -9.99 -9.79 -1.74
C GLY A 37 -10.62 -10.70 -2.78
N LEU A 38 -11.11 -10.11 -3.87
CA LEU A 38 -11.52 -10.86 -5.04
C LEU A 38 -10.33 -11.12 -5.97
N ARG A 39 -10.50 -12.04 -6.91
CA ARG A 39 -9.50 -12.37 -7.95
C ARG A 39 -9.22 -11.20 -8.89
N GLN A 40 -9.97 -10.10 -8.76
CA GLN A 40 -9.80 -8.85 -9.49
C GLN A 40 -9.77 -7.66 -8.54
N PHE A 41 -9.11 -6.58 -8.95
CA PHE A 41 -9.06 -5.26 -8.28
C PHE A 41 -8.58 -5.26 -6.82
N SER A 42 -7.78 -6.25 -6.43
CA SER A 42 -7.24 -6.35 -5.08
C SER A 42 -5.74 -6.02 -5.03
N ALA A 43 -5.29 -5.29 -4.02
CA ALA A 43 -3.86 -4.97 -3.82
C ALA A 43 -2.98 -6.20 -3.48
N ARG A 44 -3.54 -7.39 -3.38
CA ARG A 44 -2.84 -8.66 -3.15
C ARG A 44 -3.32 -9.71 -4.16
N MET A 45 -3.13 -9.43 -5.45
CA MET A 45 -3.54 -10.33 -6.55
C MET A 45 -2.85 -11.69 -6.52
N GLU A 46 -1.68 -11.78 -5.90
CA GLU A 46 -0.94 -13.05 -5.73
C GLU A 46 -1.50 -13.96 -4.60
N ALA A 47 -2.41 -13.49 -3.76
CA ALA A 47 -3.18 -14.36 -2.89
C ALA A 47 -4.18 -15.16 -3.75
N ARG A 48 -4.65 -16.32 -3.25
CA ARG A 48 -5.66 -17.11 -3.97
C ARG A 48 -6.93 -16.30 -4.23
N ASN A 49 -7.30 -15.46 -3.26
CA ASN A 49 -8.49 -14.61 -3.27
C ASN A 49 -9.78 -15.40 -3.55
N PHE A 50 -10.92 -14.75 -3.61
CA PHE A 50 -12.23 -15.38 -3.73
C PHE A 50 -12.90 -15.05 -5.06
N SER A 51 -13.70 -15.99 -5.58
CA SER A 51 -14.76 -15.66 -6.51
C SER A 51 -15.99 -15.16 -5.75
N ILE A 52 -16.96 -14.63 -6.47
CA ILE A 52 -18.26 -14.25 -5.89
C ILE A 52 -18.95 -15.50 -5.29
N GLU A 53 -18.95 -16.61 -6.01
CA GLU A 53 -19.58 -17.88 -5.59
C GLU A 53 -18.97 -18.45 -4.30
N GLU A 54 -17.65 -18.39 -4.17
CA GLU A 54 -16.94 -18.81 -2.95
C GLU A 54 -17.26 -17.91 -1.76
N LEU A 55 -17.49 -16.60 -2.02
CA LEU A 55 -17.66 -15.62 -0.96
C LEU A 55 -19.09 -15.61 -0.38
N VAL A 56 -20.12 -15.96 -1.18
CA VAL A 56 -21.52 -15.98 -0.73
C VAL A 56 -21.71 -16.81 0.52
N PRO A 57 -21.42 -18.13 0.52
CA PRO A 57 -21.66 -18.97 1.71
C PRO A 57 -20.78 -18.58 2.90
N LEU A 58 -19.57 -18.07 2.65
CA LEU A 58 -18.66 -17.62 3.70
C LEU A 58 -19.19 -16.33 4.38
N THR A 59 -19.75 -15.42 3.61
CA THR A 59 -20.33 -14.19 4.16
C THR A 59 -21.59 -14.48 4.96
N LEU A 60 -22.45 -15.37 4.46
CA LEU A 60 -23.65 -15.82 5.19
C LEU A 60 -23.28 -16.46 6.54
N LEU A 61 -22.29 -17.36 6.55
CA LEU A 61 -21.80 -17.97 7.80
C LEU A 61 -21.20 -16.93 8.76
N ALA A 62 -20.46 -15.96 8.23
CA ALA A 62 -19.87 -14.89 9.04
C ALA A 62 -20.97 -14.04 9.69
N HIS A 63 -21.98 -13.63 8.93
CA HIS A 63 -23.12 -12.85 9.42
C HIS A 63 -23.94 -13.63 10.48
N ASP A 64 -24.18 -14.94 10.26
CA ASP A 64 -24.82 -15.80 11.26
C ASP A 64 -24.08 -15.82 12.60
N LYS A 65 -22.74 -15.70 12.55
CA LYS A 65 -21.88 -15.60 13.74
C LYS A 65 -21.64 -14.16 14.21
N GLY A 66 -22.35 -13.16 13.67
CA GLY A 66 -22.20 -11.75 14.03
C GLY A 66 -20.89 -11.11 13.58
N VAL A 67 -20.18 -11.68 12.61
CA VAL A 67 -18.88 -11.22 12.08
C VAL A 67 -19.09 -10.44 10.79
N LYS A 68 -18.58 -9.21 10.73
CA LYS A 68 -18.66 -8.36 9.53
C LYS A 68 -17.64 -8.76 8.48
N VAL A 69 -18.01 -8.59 7.21
CA VAL A 69 -17.17 -8.94 6.05
C VAL A 69 -16.92 -7.73 5.16
N TYR A 70 -15.64 -7.41 4.91
CA TYR A 70 -15.23 -6.31 4.04
C TYR A 70 -14.46 -6.83 2.82
N VAL A 71 -14.80 -6.31 1.64
CA VAL A 71 -14.13 -6.69 0.39
C VAL A 71 -13.15 -5.62 -0.04
N ALA A 72 -11.89 -6.00 -0.20
CA ALA A 72 -10.83 -5.10 -0.63
C ALA A 72 -10.80 -4.96 -2.16
N LEU A 73 -11.33 -3.85 -2.68
CA LEU A 73 -11.26 -3.39 -4.06
C LEU A 73 -10.27 -2.22 -4.15
N ASN A 74 -9.07 -2.46 -3.67
CA ASN A 74 -8.05 -1.44 -3.45
C ASN A 74 -6.90 -1.50 -4.47
N ALA A 75 -7.23 -1.77 -5.73
CA ALA A 75 -6.36 -1.60 -6.88
C ALA A 75 -6.68 -0.31 -7.65
N LEU A 76 -5.68 0.23 -8.33
CA LEU A 76 -5.84 1.32 -9.29
C LEU A 76 -6.64 0.83 -10.49
N LEU A 77 -7.66 1.58 -10.93
CA LEU A 77 -8.47 1.28 -12.11
C LEU A 77 -7.89 1.95 -13.36
N LYS A 78 -7.76 1.19 -14.44
CA LYS A 78 -7.47 1.70 -15.78
C LYS A 78 -8.78 2.09 -16.50
N PRO A 79 -8.71 2.79 -17.65
CA PRO A 79 -9.91 3.18 -18.38
C PRO A 79 -10.86 2.01 -18.69
N ASN A 80 -10.30 0.88 -19.13
CA ASN A 80 -11.08 -0.31 -19.51
C ASN A 80 -11.57 -1.15 -18.33
N ASP A 81 -11.13 -0.87 -17.10
CA ASP A 81 -11.56 -1.61 -15.91
C ASP A 81 -12.94 -1.17 -15.39
N LEU A 82 -13.43 0.01 -15.80
CA LEU A 82 -14.59 0.66 -15.17
C LEU A 82 -15.88 -0.14 -15.26
N ASN A 83 -16.17 -0.74 -16.42
CA ASN A 83 -17.37 -1.55 -16.59
C ASN A 83 -17.31 -2.83 -15.77
N ILE A 84 -16.17 -3.53 -15.82
CA ILE A 84 -15.94 -4.77 -15.08
C ILE A 84 -16.00 -4.51 -13.57
N ALA A 85 -15.42 -3.41 -13.10
CA ALA A 85 -15.45 -3.02 -11.68
C ALA A 85 -16.88 -2.67 -11.22
N GLY A 86 -17.67 -2.02 -12.08
CA GLY A 86 -19.07 -1.70 -11.79
C GLY A 86 -19.95 -2.95 -11.77
N GLU A 87 -19.78 -3.87 -12.72
CA GLU A 87 -20.46 -5.16 -12.70
C GLU A 87 -20.15 -5.96 -11.45
N LEU A 88 -18.87 -6.00 -11.05
CA LEU A 88 -18.44 -6.65 -9.84
C LEU A 88 -19.10 -6.06 -8.58
N LEU A 89 -19.24 -4.73 -8.50
CA LEU A 89 -19.96 -4.06 -7.41
C LEU A 89 -21.44 -4.44 -7.38
N GLN A 90 -22.10 -4.55 -8.55
CA GLN A 90 -23.49 -5.02 -8.61
C GLN A 90 -23.63 -6.48 -8.12
N GLN A 91 -22.68 -7.33 -8.49
CA GLN A 91 -22.68 -8.72 -7.99
C GLN A 91 -22.44 -8.79 -6.48
N LEU A 92 -21.54 -7.96 -5.94
CA LEU A 92 -21.34 -7.85 -4.49
C LEU A 92 -22.63 -7.41 -3.79
N GLU A 93 -23.30 -6.36 -4.28
CA GLU A 93 -24.55 -5.84 -3.71
C GLU A 93 -25.68 -6.87 -3.74
N ARG A 94 -25.85 -7.59 -4.85
CA ARG A 94 -27.00 -8.49 -5.04
C ARG A 94 -26.79 -9.86 -4.41
N ARG A 95 -25.56 -10.39 -4.43
CA ARG A 95 -25.29 -11.81 -4.12
C ARG A 95 -24.53 -12.00 -2.81
N VAL A 96 -23.50 -11.22 -2.55
CA VAL A 96 -22.61 -11.37 -1.40
C VAL A 96 -23.09 -10.55 -0.20
N LYS A 97 -23.51 -9.32 -0.46
CA LYS A 97 -23.95 -8.33 0.54
C LYS A 97 -22.89 -8.13 1.65
N PRO A 98 -21.63 -7.81 1.31
CA PRO A 98 -20.62 -7.51 2.32
C PRO A 98 -20.99 -6.25 3.08
N ASP A 99 -20.55 -6.12 4.33
CA ASP A 99 -20.77 -4.91 5.15
C ASP A 99 -20.13 -3.66 4.54
N GLY A 100 -19.09 -3.83 3.71
CA GLY A 100 -18.49 -2.70 2.99
C GLY A 100 -17.34 -3.10 2.08
N ILE A 101 -16.77 -2.07 1.41
CA ILE A 101 -15.62 -2.21 0.53
C ILE A 101 -14.49 -1.28 0.95
N ILE A 102 -13.24 -1.78 0.77
CA ILE A 102 -12.02 -1.02 1.05
C ILE A 102 -11.42 -0.59 -0.30
N ILE A 103 -11.39 0.71 -0.57
CA ILE A 103 -11.02 1.29 -1.87
C ILE A 103 -9.79 2.19 -1.79
N GLN A 104 -9.05 2.35 -2.90
CA GLN A 104 -8.02 3.37 -3.05
C GLN A 104 -8.30 4.35 -4.18
N ASP A 105 -8.86 3.86 -5.28
CA ASP A 105 -9.12 4.65 -6.49
C ASP A 105 -10.42 5.44 -6.32
N LEU A 106 -10.36 6.74 -6.60
CA LEU A 106 -11.50 7.64 -6.52
C LEU A 106 -12.63 7.29 -7.51
N GLY A 107 -12.33 6.51 -8.55
CA GLY A 107 -13.31 5.97 -9.48
C GLY A 107 -14.30 5.03 -8.81
N PHE A 108 -13.89 4.25 -7.81
CA PHE A 108 -14.78 3.39 -7.04
C PHE A 108 -15.86 4.15 -6.27
N VAL A 109 -15.59 5.39 -5.82
CA VAL A 109 -16.62 6.23 -5.19
C VAL A 109 -17.77 6.52 -6.18
N GLN A 110 -17.44 6.79 -7.44
CA GLN A 110 -18.44 7.03 -8.49
C GLN A 110 -19.16 5.74 -8.88
N LEU A 111 -18.43 4.62 -8.97
CA LEU A 111 -19.02 3.32 -9.30
C LEU A 111 -19.98 2.86 -8.20
N ALA A 112 -19.62 2.99 -6.93
CA ALA A 112 -20.50 2.65 -5.80
C ALA A 112 -21.84 3.42 -5.88
N ARG A 113 -21.78 4.73 -6.19
CA ARG A 113 -22.99 5.54 -6.40
C ARG A 113 -23.81 5.10 -7.61
N GLN A 114 -23.15 4.73 -8.71
CA GLN A 114 -23.83 4.32 -9.96
C GLN A 114 -24.48 2.94 -9.85
N THR A 115 -23.89 2.05 -9.08
CA THR A 115 -24.39 0.68 -8.86
C THR A 115 -25.39 0.57 -7.72
N GLY A 116 -25.57 1.63 -6.93
CA GLY A 116 -26.40 1.62 -5.73
C GLY A 116 -25.83 0.74 -4.61
N PHE A 117 -24.50 0.59 -4.55
CA PHE A 117 -23.86 -0.17 -3.47
C PHE A 117 -24.18 0.47 -2.11
N SER A 118 -24.80 -0.30 -1.21
CA SER A 118 -25.35 0.16 0.07
C SER A 118 -24.38 -0.02 1.25
N GLY A 119 -23.36 -0.85 1.10
CA GLY A 119 -22.39 -1.11 2.16
C GLY A 119 -21.46 0.06 2.46
N GLU A 120 -20.72 -0.04 3.55
CA GLU A 120 -19.75 0.95 4.01
C GLU A 120 -18.62 1.18 2.98
N LEU A 121 -18.18 2.43 2.82
CA LEU A 121 -16.99 2.78 2.06
C LEU A 121 -15.82 3.07 3.00
N HIS A 122 -14.74 2.31 2.88
CA HIS A 122 -13.50 2.51 3.65
C HIS A 122 -12.37 2.95 2.73
N PHE A 123 -11.67 4.03 3.09
CA PHE A 123 -10.47 4.41 2.36
C PHE A 123 -9.26 3.62 2.84
N SER A 124 -8.65 2.92 1.87
CA SER A 124 -7.41 2.16 2.06
C SER A 124 -6.25 3.09 2.44
N THR A 125 -5.26 2.56 3.15
CA THR A 125 -3.98 3.25 3.35
C THR A 125 -3.32 3.70 2.02
N LEU A 126 -3.63 3.01 0.89
CA LEU A 126 -3.16 3.38 -0.44
C LEU A 126 -3.77 4.69 -0.97
N SER A 127 -4.88 5.16 -0.40
CA SER A 127 -5.46 6.48 -0.70
C SER A 127 -4.66 7.63 -0.08
N ASN A 128 -3.70 7.30 0.78
CA ASN A 128 -2.78 8.25 1.42
C ASN A 128 -3.49 9.41 2.15
N VAL A 129 -4.46 9.08 3.01
CA VAL A 129 -5.07 10.03 3.94
C VAL A 129 -4.14 10.09 5.16
N SER A 130 -3.14 10.97 5.12
CA SER A 130 -1.98 10.93 6.01
C SER A 130 -1.86 12.10 6.97
N PHE A 131 -2.76 13.08 6.91
CA PHE A 131 -2.73 14.29 7.76
C PHE A 131 -4.13 14.69 8.25
N PRO A 132 -4.26 15.39 9.38
CA PRO A 132 -5.50 15.71 10.06
C PRO A 132 -6.60 16.33 9.20
N ALA A 133 -6.33 17.40 8.46
CA ALA A 133 -7.35 18.05 7.63
C ALA A 133 -7.88 17.15 6.50
N ALA A 134 -7.08 16.19 6.02
CA ALA A 134 -7.52 15.23 5.02
C ALA A 134 -8.66 14.35 5.53
N ILE A 135 -8.67 13.96 6.81
CA ILE A 135 -9.71 13.12 7.41
C ILE A 135 -11.08 13.80 7.35
N GLN A 136 -11.13 15.07 7.71
CA GLN A 136 -12.38 15.86 7.63
C GLN A 136 -12.87 15.98 6.18
N LYS A 137 -11.94 16.21 5.25
CA LYS A 137 -12.26 16.34 3.82
C LYS A 137 -12.88 15.08 3.24
N VAL A 138 -12.30 13.90 3.52
CA VAL A 138 -12.82 12.65 2.96
C VAL A 138 -14.19 12.31 3.50
N LYS A 139 -14.47 12.54 4.79
CA LYS A 139 -15.80 12.38 5.38
C LYS A 139 -16.81 13.31 4.72
N LYS A 140 -16.50 14.60 4.65
CA LYS A 140 -17.39 15.62 4.08
C LYS A 140 -17.68 15.39 2.60
N SER A 141 -16.68 14.99 1.80
CA SER A 141 -16.81 14.88 0.34
C SER A 141 -17.41 13.57 -0.12
N PHE A 142 -17.19 12.48 0.61
CA PHE A 142 -17.52 11.13 0.14
C PHE A 142 -18.40 10.33 1.10
N GLY A 143 -18.64 10.80 2.31
CA GLY A 143 -19.43 10.08 3.30
C GLY A 143 -18.78 8.78 3.79
N VAL A 144 -17.45 8.62 3.65
CA VAL A 144 -16.76 7.40 4.06
C VAL A 144 -16.99 7.08 5.54
N HIS A 145 -17.01 5.80 5.85
CA HIS A 145 -17.28 5.27 7.18
C HIS A 145 -16.00 4.99 7.96
N ARG A 146 -14.89 4.70 7.22
CA ARG A 146 -13.61 4.36 7.85
C ARG A 146 -12.44 4.82 6.99
N VAL A 147 -11.35 5.23 7.65
CA VAL A 147 -10.05 5.53 7.04
C VAL A 147 -8.98 4.64 7.64
N VAL A 148 -8.25 3.92 6.80
CA VAL A 148 -7.09 3.11 7.19
C VAL A 148 -5.87 4.01 7.25
N LEU A 149 -5.35 4.26 8.42
CA LEU A 149 -4.18 5.13 8.63
C LEU A 149 -2.90 4.52 8.05
N PRO A 150 -1.94 5.35 7.59
CA PRO A 150 -0.61 4.88 7.20
C PRO A 150 0.10 4.15 8.35
N ARG A 151 0.86 3.09 7.99
CA ARG A 151 1.63 2.29 8.97
C ARG A 151 2.84 3.01 9.53
N GLU A 152 3.21 4.09 8.91
CA GLU A 152 4.37 4.90 9.19
C GLU A 152 4.15 5.91 10.32
N LEU A 153 2.89 6.11 10.74
CA LEU A 153 2.54 7.06 11.79
C LEU A 153 3.00 6.56 13.17
N ASN A 154 3.55 7.47 13.96
CA ASN A 154 3.79 7.26 15.38
C ASN A 154 2.52 7.52 16.21
N ILE A 155 2.58 7.23 17.51
CA ILE A 155 1.40 7.35 18.39
C ILE A 155 0.90 8.79 18.53
N ASP A 156 1.78 9.78 18.51
CA ASP A 156 1.39 11.17 18.67
C ASP A 156 0.74 11.70 17.37
N GLU A 157 1.26 11.30 16.22
CA GLU A 157 0.63 11.54 14.91
C GLU A 157 -0.74 10.84 14.81
N ILE A 158 -0.88 9.60 15.32
CA ILE A 158 -2.17 8.89 15.37
C ILE A 158 -3.16 9.65 16.25
N LYS A 159 -2.74 10.20 17.39
CA LYS A 159 -3.59 11.06 18.26
C LYS A 159 -4.01 12.33 17.54
N ALA A 160 -3.10 12.99 16.80
CA ALA A 160 -3.44 14.18 16.02
C ALA A 160 -4.51 13.86 14.95
N MET A 161 -4.37 12.72 14.25
CA MET A 161 -5.37 12.21 13.32
C MET A 161 -6.71 11.93 14.00
N ALA A 162 -6.67 11.35 15.19
CA ALA A 162 -7.87 11.03 15.98
C ALA A 162 -8.60 12.30 16.46
N THR A 163 -7.87 13.30 16.92
CA THR A 163 -8.43 14.61 17.34
C THR A 163 -9.18 15.29 16.19
N ALA A 164 -8.67 15.17 14.96
CA ALA A 164 -9.32 15.74 13.78
C ALA A 164 -10.46 14.87 13.22
N CYS A 165 -10.71 13.68 13.79
CA CYS A 165 -11.65 12.72 13.26
C CYS A 165 -13.11 13.16 13.54
N PRO A 166 -13.94 13.43 12.51
CA PRO A 166 -15.30 13.87 12.70
C PRO A 166 -16.20 12.73 13.21
N LYS A 167 -17.28 13.10 13.88
CA LYS A 167 -18.31 12.16 14.34
C LYS A 167 -18.83 11.29 13.18
N GLY A 168 -19.00 10.00 13.43
CA GLY A 168 -19.48 9.05 12.43
C GLY A 168 -18.40 8.57 11.41
N LEU A 169 -17.14 8.86 11.68
CA LEU A 169 -15.99 8.27 10.99
C LEU A 169 -15.17 7.42 11.97
N GLY A 170 -14.74 6.24 11.55
CA GLY A 170 -13.81 5.39 12.29
C GLY A 170 -12.40 5.45 11.72
N LEU A 171 -11.40 5.34 12.58
CA LEU A 171 -10.00 5.13 12.18
C LEU A 171 -9.62 3.67 12.37
N GLU A 172 -8.85 3.15 11.41
CA GLU A 172 -8.34 1.79 11.41
C GLU A 172 -6.81 1.81 11.41
N VAL A 173 -6.20 1.12 12.36
CA VAL A 173 -4.73 1.09 12.54
C VAL A 173 -4.22 -0.33 12.37
N PHE A 174 -3.13 -0.51 11.61
CA PHE A 174 -2.44 -1.78 11.56
C PHE A 174 -1.70 -2.05 12.87
N VAL A 175 -1.93 -3.24 13.44
CA VAL A 175 -1.28 -3.67 14.68
C VAL A 175 -0.28 -4.81 14.47
N HIS A 176 -0.43 -5.57 13.36
CA HIS A 176 0.43 -6.73 13.07
C HIS A 176 0.58 -6.99 11.57
N GLY A 177 1.73 -7.57 11.20
CA GLY A 177 1.99 -8.13 9.89
C GLY A 177 2.95 -7.32 9.01
N ALA A 178 3.04 -7.64 7.74
CA ALA A 178 4.09 -7.15 6.86
C ALA A 178 4.13 -5.63 6.71
N LEU A 179 5.31 -5.03 7.00
CA LEU A 179 5.60 -3.64 6.65
C LEU A 179 6.00 -3.53 5.17
N CYS A 180 5.58 -2.45 4.55
CA CYS A 180 6.05 -2.02 3.24
C CYS A 180 7.19 -1.02 3.43
N TYR A 181 8.22 -1.09 2.58
CA TYR A 181 9.31 -0.11 2.61
C TYR A 181 8.85 1.26 2.10
N GLY A 182 8.10 1.28 1.00
CA GLY A 182 7.55 2.52 0.44
C GLY A 182 6.28 2.97 1.17
N VAL A 183 6.12 4.27 1.30
CA VAL A 183 4.88 4.89 1.76
C VAL A 183 3.70 4.38 0.93
N SER A 184 2.62 4.05 1.59
CA SER A 184 1.41 3.50 0.96
C SER A 184 0.92 4.41 -0.17
N GLY A 185 0.75 3.83 -1.38
CA GLY A 185 0.36 4.57 -2.58
C GLY A 185 1.49 5.38 -3.24
N ARG A 186 2.73 5.27 -2.78
CA ARG A 186 3.90 5.99 -3.30
C ARG A 186 5.05 5.06 -3.70
N CYS A 187 4.73 3.83 -4.12
CA CYS A 187 5.71 2.87 -4.60
C CYS A 187 5.38 2.44 -6.03
N TYR A 188 6.24 2.78 -6.95
CA TYR A 188 6.18 2.51 -8.40
C TYR A 188 7.26 1.52 -8.85
N TRP A 189 8.02 0.97 -7.91
CA TRP A 189 9.22 0.18 -8.16
C TRP A 189 8.95 -1.06 -8.99
N SER A 190 7.83 -1.75 -8.71
CA SER A 190 7.48 -2.98 -9.43
C SER A 190 7.19 -2.75 -10.91
N SER A 191 6.51 -1.65 -11.28
CA SER A 191 6.19 -1.34 -12.67
C SER A 191 7.43 -1.02 -13.49
N TYR A 192 8.38 -0.33 -12.87
CA TYR A 192 9.62 0.05 -13.56
C TYR A 192 10.67 -1.06 -13.63
N PHE A 193 10.58 -2.10 -12.80
CA PHE A 193 11.50 -3.23 -12.82
C PHE A 193 10.88 -4.54 -13.32
N GLY A 194 9.58 -4.64 -13.40
CA GLY A 194 8.92 -5.88 -13.72
C GLY A 194 7.68 -5.78 -14.61
N GLY A 195 7.28 -4.57 -15.05
CA GLY A 195 6.04 -4.37 -15.84
C GLY A 195 4.76 -4.66 -15.04
N LYS A 196 4.83 -4.80 -13.71
CA LYS A 196 3.72 -5.14 -12.81
C LYS A 196 3.60 -4.12 -11.70
N SER A 197 2.50 -3.38 -11.62
CA SER A 197 2.32 -2.34 -10.61
C SER A 197 1.90 -2.87 -9.23
N GLY A 198 2.55 -2.35 -8.19
CA GLY A 198 2.11 -2.52 -6.80
C GLY A 198 0.75 -1.90 -6.52
N LEU A 199 0.40 -0.80 -7.22
CA LEU A 199 -0.91 -0.14 -7.11
C LEU A 199 -2.04 -0.97 -7.75
N ARG A 200 -1.70 -1.94 -8.60
CA ARG A 200 -2.63 -2.90 -9.19
C ARG A 200 -2.54 -4.30 -8.56
N GLY A 201 -1.93 -4.39 -7.38
CA GLY A 201 -1.83 -5.63 -6.61
C GLY A 201 -0.79 -6.63 -7.11
N ARG A 202 0.04 -6.25 -8.08
CA ARG A 202 1.06 -7.12 -8.71
C ARG A 202 2.47 -6.70 -8.33
N CYS A 203 2.71 -6.52 -7.02
CA CYS A 203 4.02 -6.15 -6.50
C CYS A 203 5.00 -7.34 -6.59
N VAL A 204 6.11 -7.17 -7.32
CA VAL A 204 7.19 -8.19 -7.43
C VAL A 204 8.23 -8.10 -6.31
N GLN A 205 7.93 -7.35 -5.26
CA GLN A 205 8.73 -7.18 -4.04
C GLN A 205 10.21 -6.80 -4.29
N PRO A 206 10.53 -5.81 -5.13
CA PRO A 206 11.91 -5.43 -5.40
C PRO A 206 12.66 -5.02 -4.14
N CYS A 207 11.98 -4.42 -3.16
CA CYS A 207 12.55 -4.04 -1.87
C CYS A 207 13.06 -5.23 -1.03
N ARG A 208 12.67 -6.48 -1.35
CA ARG A 208 13.11 -7.68 -0.62
C ARG A 208 14.38 -8.30 -1.16
N ARG A 209 14.90 -7.83 -2.30
CA ARG A 209 16.09 -8.37 -2.96
C ARG A 209 17.37 -7.91 -2.28
N ILE A 210 18.48 -8.65 -2.55
CA ILE A 210 19.82 -8.21 -2.20
C ILE A 210 20.26 -7.16 -3.22
N TYR A 211 20.85 -6.07 -2.73
CA TYR A 211 21.46 -5.02 -3.56
C TYR A 211 22.93 -4.89 -3.22
N LYS A 212 23.74 -4.46 -4.20
CA LYS A 212 25.15 -4.11 -3.99
C LYS A 212 25.30 -2.59 -3.95
N GLN A 213 25.96 -2.09 -2.89
CA GLN A 213 26.47 -0.73 -2.84
C GLN A 213 27.91 -0.79 -2.33
N ASN A 214 28.84 -0.13 -3.04
CA ASN A 214 30.27 -0.33 -2.82
C ASN A 214 30.60 -1.84 -2.85
N GLU A 215 31.33 -2.36 -1.88
CA GLU A 215 31.62 -3.81 -1.80
C GLU A 215 30.59 -4.60 -0.98
N GLN A 216 29.57 -3.94 -0.44
CA GLN A 216 28.57 -4.57 0.42
C GLN A 216 27.38 -5.08 -0.38
N LYS A 217 26.99 -6.35 -0.15
CA LYS A 217 25.77 -6.96 -0.67
C LYS A 217 24.80 -7.20 0.48
N LYS A 218 23.73 -6.41 0.57
CA LYS A 218 22.77 -6.44 1.67
C LYS A 218 21.35 -6.22 1.17
N ARG A 219 20.38 -6.45 2.07
CA ARG A 219 18.95 -6.22 1.82
C ARG A 219 18.52 -4.85 2.39
N PHE A 220 19.02 -3.79 1.80
CA PHE A 220 18.87 -2.41 2.28
C PHE A 220 17.42 -1.91 2.42
N PHE A 221 16.44 -2.64 1.88
CA PHE A 221 15.04 -2.18 1.82
C PHE A 221 14.05 -3.20 2.41
N SER A 222 14.56 -4.31 2.99
CA SER A 222 13.70 -5.37 3.49
C SER A 222 13.25 -5.12 4.93
N CYS A 223 12.00 -4.69 5.11
CA CYS A 223 11.42 -4.43 6.43
C CYS A 223 11.06 -5.72 7.17
N GLN A 224 11.16 -5.68 8.49
CA GLN A 224 10.55 -6.63 9.43
C GLN A 224 9.02 -6.58 9.35
N ASP A 225 8.33 -7.42 10.11
CA ASP A 225 6.88 -7.32 10.25
C ASP A 225 6.54 -6.38 11.43
N LEU A 226 5.48 -5.60 11.28
CA LEU A 226 4.94 -4.80 12.39
C LEU A 226 4.41 -5.75 13.46
N SER A 227 4.73 -5.49 14.71
CA SER A 227 4.10 -6.09 15.87
C SER A 227 4.01 -5.04 16.97
N LEU A 228 2.80 -4.54 17.21
CA LEU A 228 2.57 -3.63 18.33
C LEU A 228 2.41 -4.39 19.64
N ASP A 229 2.07 -5.69 19.59
CA ASP A 229 1.88 -6.58 20.74
C ASP A 229 1.31 -5.86 21.98
N VAL A 230 2.06 -5.75 23.07
CA VAL A 230 1.61 -5.08 24.29
C VAL A 230 1.39 -3.57 24.16
N LEU A 231 1.92 -2.94 23.10
CA LEU A 231 1.75 -1.50 22.88
C LEU A 231 0.32 -1.15 22.43
N VAL A 232 -0.48 -2.13 21.99
CA VAL A 232 -1.89 -1.90 21.62
C VAL A 232 -2.73 -1.33 22.78
N LYS A 233 -2.29 -1.50 24.03
CA LYS A 233 -2.94 -0.88 25.19
C LYS A 233 -3.07 0.65 25.06
N VAL A 234 -2.10 1.30 24.40
CA VAL A 234 -2.13 2.76 24.17
C VAL A 234 -3.22 3.13 23.14
N LEU A 235 -3.48 2.27 22.15
CA LEU A 235 -4.54 2.52 21.17
C LEU A 235 -5.94 2.44 21.78
N ARG A 236 -6.14 1.70 22.89
CA ARG A 236 -7.43 1.59 23.60
C ARG A 236 -7.87 2.91 24.24
N THR A 237 -6.95 3.82 24.49
CA THR A 237 -7.26 5.13 25.07
C THR A 237 -7.75 6.15 24.02
N ILE A 238 -7.81 5.76 22.75
CA ILE A 238 -8.18 6.65 21.63
C ILE A 238 -9.49 6.15 21.01
N PRO A 239 -10.66 6.70 21.39
CA PRO A 239 -11.97 6.18 21.01
C PRO A 239 -12.24 6.19 19.49
N GLN A 240 -11.57 7.06 18.74
CA GLN A 240 -11.70 7.17 17.28
C GLN A 240 -11.05 5.99 16.55
N ILE A 241 -10.12 5.25 17.19
CA ILE A 241 -9.53 4.03 16.63
C ILE A 241 -10.50 2.87 16.82
N ARG A 242 -11.39 2.70 15.85
CA ARG A 242 -12.47 1.70 15.89
C ARG A 242 -11.99 0.29 15.60
N THR A 243 -10.88 0.13 14.88
CA THR A 243 -10.47 -1.17 14.37
C THR A 243 -8.95 -1.37 14.42
N TRP A 244 -8.53 -2.51 14.94
CA TRP A 244 -7.18 -3.04 14.87
C TRP A 244 -7.06 -4.01 13.70
N LYS A 245 -6.26 -3.65 12.71
CA LYS A 245 -6.10 -4.45 11.49
C LYS A 245 -4.86 -5.31 11.54
N ILE A 246 -5.04 -6.58 11.18
CA ILE A 246 -3.97 -7.55 11.00
C ILE A 246 -3.70 -7.69 9.49
N GLU A 247 -2.45 -7.48 9.05
CA GLU A 247 -2.04 -7.76 7.67
C GLU A 247 -1.63 -9.22 7.53
N GLY A 248 -2.12 -9.93 6.49
CA GLY A 248 -1.79 -11.34 6.35
C GLY A 248 -2.57 -12.09 5.28
N ARG A 249 -3.14 -11.47 4.24
CA ARG A 249 -3.91 -12.17 3.19
C ARG A 249 -3.11 -13.23 2.41
N LYS A 250 -1.79 -13.23 2.47
CA LYS A 250 -0.93 -14.30 1.91
C LYS A 250 -0.52 -15.35 2.95
N LYS A 251 -1.04 -15.27 4.17
CA LYS A 251 -0.72 -16.18 5.26
C LYS A 251 -1.73 -17.33 5.35
N GLY A 252 -1.24 -18.47 5.83
CA GLY A 252 -2.06 -19.67 6.08
C GLY A 252 -3.00 -19.53 7.28
N PRO A 253 -3.91 -20.48 7.46
CA PRO A 253 -4.92 -20.48 8.53
C PRO A 253 -4.30 -20.43 9.94
N HIS A 254 -3.19 -21.14 10.17
CA HIS A 254 -2.46 -21.13 11.42
C HIS A 254 -2.03 -19.71 11.84
N THR A 255 -1.37 -18.98 10.94
CA THR A 255 -0.93 -17.60 11.22
C THR A 255 -2.11 -16.69 11.55
N VAL A 256 -3.20 -16.80 10.78
CA VAL A 256 -4.40 -15.97 10.99
C VAL A 256 -5.02 -16.28 12.35
N PHE A 257 -5.23 -17.56 12.67
CA PHE A 257 -5.84 -18.01 13.92
C PHE A 257 -5.07 -17.49 15.15
N TYR A 258 -3.77 -17.77 15.23
CA TYR A 258 -2.97 -17.40 16.39
C TYR A 258 -2.78 -15.91 16.54
N THR A 259 -2.62 -15.19 15.44
CA THR A 259 -2.51 -13.71 15.50
C THR A 259 -3.80 -13.08 15.99
N VAL A 260 -4.95 -13.48 15.45
CA VAL A 260 -6.26 -12.95 15.89
C VAL A 260 -6.51 -13.27 17.36
N LYS A 261 -6.30 -14.53 17.78
CA LYS A 261 -6.50 -14.96 19.17
C LYS A 261 -5.60 -14.20 20.14
N ALA A 262 -4.33 -13.99 19.79
CA ALA A 262 -3.38 -13.21 20.60
C ALA A 262 -3.84 -11.75 20.78
N TYR A 263 -4.24 -11.06 19.68
CA TYR A 263 -4.69 -9.67 19.78
C TYR A 263 -6.04 -9.56 20.52
N ARG A 264 -6.91 -10.56 20.47
CA ARG A 264 -8.11 -10.61 21.31
C ARG A 264 -7.74 -10.68 22.80
N ILE A 265 -6.84 -11.56 23.16
CA ILE A 265 -6.36 -11.66 24.57
C ILE A 265 -5.74 -10.31 24.99
N LEU A 266 -4.87 -9.71 24.18
CA LEU A 266 -4.26 -8.40 24.48
C LEU A 266 -5.29 -7.28 24.61
N ARG A 267 -6.38 -7.33 23.82
CA ARG A 267 -7.49 -6.37 23.91
C ARG A 267 -8.32 -6.57 25.17
N ASP A 268 -8.71 -7.80 25.43
CA ASP A 268 -9.74 -8.13 26.45
C ASP A 268 -9.11 -8.37 27.83
N HIS A 269 -7.87 -8.93 27.88
CA HIS A 269 -7.19 -9.34 29.10
C HIS A 269 -5.73 -8.84 29.17
N GLY A 270 -5.38 -7.78 28.45
CA GLY A 270 -3.99 -7.29 28.35
C GLY A 270 -3.39 -6.72 29.66
N THR A 271 -4.17 -6.55 30.72
CA THR A 271 -3.74 -6.16 32.05
C THR A 271 -3.32 -7.38 32.90
N ASP A 272 -3.82 -8.57 32.59
CA ASP A 272 -3.44 -9.83 33.26
C ASP A 272 -2.05 -10.30 32.77
N PRO A 273 -1.04 -10.43 33.67
CA PRO A 273 0.30 -10.86 33.28
C PRO A 273 0.36 -12.26 32.67
N LYS A 274 -0.48 -13.19 33.11
CA LYS A 274 -0.55 -14.57 32.61
C LYS A 274 -1.09 -14.60 31.20
N MET A 275 -2.24 -13.96 30.99
CA MET A 275 -2.88 -13.86 29.68
C MET A 275 -2.02 -13.10 28.66
N LYS A 276 -1.35 -12.04 29.10
CA LYS A 276 -0.39 -11.31 28.29
C LYS A 276 0.78 -12.20 27.84
N LYS A 277 1.35 -13.01 28.76
CA LYS A 277 2.44 -13.95 28.42
C LYS A 277 1.95 -15.00 27.40
N GLU A 278 0.74 -15.50 27.56
CA GLU A 278 0.11 -16.42 26.61
C GLU A 278 -0.04 -15.78 25.22
N ALA A 279 -0.57 -14.55 25.13
CA ALA A 279 -0.71 -13.85 23.86
C ALA A 279 0.64 -13.63 23.16
N LEU A 280 1.69 -13.24 23.90
CA LEU A 280 3.04 -13.09 23.34
C LEU A 280 3.61 -14.42 22.83
N HIS A 281 3.35 -15.52 23.56
CA HIS A 281 3.71 -16.85 23.13
C HIS A 281 3.01 -17.23 21.80
N MET A 282 1.70 -16.97 21.69
CA MET A 282 0.96 -17.19 20.44
C MET A 282 1.54 -16.37 19.26
N LEU A 283 1.89 -15.10 19.48
CA LEU A 283 2.52 -14.28 18.45
C LEU A 283 3.88 -14.82 18.00
N SER A 284 4.66 -15.43 18.91
CA SER A 284 5.94 -16.06 18.54
C SER A 284 5.77 -17.25 17.60
N TYR A 285 4.63 -17.95 17.67
CA TYR A 285 4.26 -19.07 16.79
C TYR A 285 3.55 -18.64 15.49
N ALA A 286 3.15 -17.40 15.36
CA ALA A 286 2.39 -16.91 14.21
C ALA A 286 3.19 -16.83 12.88
N LEU A 287 4.30 -17.54 12.77
CA LEU A 287 5.10 -17.77 11.55
C LEU A 287 5.41 -16.50 10.74
N GLY A 288 5.54 -15.36 11.43
CA GLY A 288 5.93 -14.06 10.86
C GLY A 288 7.44 -13.90 10.72
N ARG A 289 7.85 -12.78 10.16
CA ARG A 289 9.21 -12.27 10.32
C ARG A 289 9.39 -11.77 11.75
N SER A 290 10.65 -11.49 12.16
CA SER A 290 10.89 -10.82 13.44
C SER A 290 10.08 -9.51 13.51
N GLY A 291 9.42 -9.30 14.67
CA GLY A 291 8.57 -8.15 14.90
C GLY A 291 9.37 -6.86 15.13
N THR A 292 8.77 -5.73 14.78
CA THR A 292 9.22 -4.39 15.13
C THR A 292 8.01 -3.51 15.40
N HIS A 293 8.11 -2.58 16.35
CA HIS A 293 7.09 -1.53 16.47
C HIS A 293 7.40 -0.32 15.57
N TYR A 294 8.46 -0.36 14.79
CA TYR A 294 8.89 0.67 13.85
C TYR A 294 8.95 2.05 14.52
N ASN A 295 8.20 3.01 13.99
CA ASN A 295 8.17 4.38 14.48
C ASN A 295 7.03 4.64 15.50
N PHE A 296 6.31 3.59 15.92
CA PHE A 296 5.12 3.74 16.76
C PHE A 296 5.41 4.51 18.06
N LEU A 297 6.54 4.24 18.70
CA LEU A 297 7.03 5.01 19.86
C LEU A 297 8.09 6.02 19.41
N PRO A 298 7.78 7.33 19.32
CA PRO A 298 8.74 8.32 18.85
C PRO A 298 9.97 8.48 19.78
N GLN A 299 9.82 8.14 21.07
CA GLN A 299 10.93 8.18 22.05
C GLN A 299 11.91 6.99 21.87
N ARG A 300 11.47 5.91 21.22
CA ARG A 300 12.28 4.70 20.98
C ARG A 300 12.04 4.15 19.58
N PRO A 301 12.33 4.93 18.53
CA PRO A 301 12.08 4.50 17.16
C PRO A 301 12.99 3.31 16.84
N GLN A 302 12.44 2.34 16.10
CA GLN A 302 13.19 1.20 15.59
C GLN A 302 13.31 1.33 14.09
N ASN A 303 14.52 1.16 13.54
CA ASN A 303 14.65 1.05 12.09
C ASN A 303 13.99 -0.27 11.64
N PRO A 304 12.97 -0.21 10.78
CA PRO A 304 12.26 -1.41 10.33
C PRO A 304 13.10 -2.27 9.39
N VAL A 305 14.19 -1.71 8.84
CA VAL A 305 15.12 -2.42 7.94
C VAL A 305 16.25 -3.00 8.77
N ARG A 306 16.17 -4.27 9.08
CA ARG A 306 17.30 -5.01 9.69
C ARG A 306 18.05 -5.79 8.62
N ILE A 307 19.35 -5.59 8.59
CA ILE A 307 20.27 -6.12 7.57
C ILE A 307 20.54 -7.60 7.78
N ASN A 308 20.35 -8.11 9.00
CA ASN A 308 20.61 -9.50 9.35
C ASN A 308 19.55 -10.44 8.76
N ASN A 309 19.71 -10.71 7.47
CA ASN A 309 19.41 -11.95 6.74
C ASN A 309 18.01 -12.59 6.80
N GLN A 310 17.01 -12.08 7.50
CA GLN A 310 15.68 -12.68 7.52
C GLN A 310 14.71 -11.93 6.64
N THR A 311 14.48 -12.39 5.41
CA THR A 311 13.60 -11.71 4.46
C THR A 311 12.36 -12.50 4.13
N GLY A 312 12.41 -13.82 4.32
CA GLY A 312 11.26 -14.68 4.13
C GLY A 312 10.30 -14.63 5.31
N SER A 313 9.00 -14.82 5.03
CA SER A 313 8.04 -15.15 6.06
C SER A 313 8.31 -16.56 6.57
N GLY A 314 8.11 -16.80 7.85
CA GLY A 314 8.26 -18.10 8.49
C GLY A 314 9.12 -18.05 9.74
N LEU A 315 8.89 -18.98 10.63
CA LEU A 315 9.68 -19.16 11.83
C LEU A 315 11.01 -19.82 11.46
N PHE A 316 12.14 -19.21 11.83
CA PHE A 316 13.45 -19.82 11.64
C PHE A 316 13.62 -21.03 12.54
N VAL A 317 13.62 -22.22 11.98
CA VAL A 317 13.72 -23.49 12.71
C VAL A 317 15.11 -24.11 12.69
N GLY A 318 16.07 -23.52 12.00
CA GLY A 318 17.46 -23.99 11.99
C GLY A 318 18.12 -23.83 10.63
N ALA A 319 19.27 -24.49 10.46
CA ALA A 319 19.98 -24.53 9.18
C ALA A 319 20.28 -25.98 8.79
N VAL A 320 20.39 -26.22 7.48
CA VAL A 320 20.77 -27.51 6.94
C VAL A 320 22.18 -27.87 7.43
N LYS A 321 22.35 -29.12 7.90
CA LYS A 321 23.57 -29.74 8.36
C LYS A 321 23.85 -31.00 7.52
N GLY A 322 25.03 -31.60 7.71
CA GLY A 322 25.45 -32.83 7.04
C GLY A 322 26.09 -32.60 5.67
N THR A 323 26.21 -33.66 4.88
CA THR A 323 26.80 -33.63 3.54
C THR A 323 25.76 -33.38 2.47
N LYS A 324 26.20 -33.10 1.22
CA LYS A 324 25.27 -32.96 0.07
C LYS A 324 24.43 -34.22 -0.18
N GLN A 325 25.00 -35.41 0.13
CA GLN A 325 24.32 -36.69 -0.05
C GLN A 325 23.36 -37.04 1.12
N LYS A 326 23.69 -36.58 2.34
CA LYS A 326 22.89 -36.85 3.56
C LYS A 326 22.62 -35.57 4.34
N PRO A 327 21.89 -34.61 3.75
CA PRO A 327 21.52 -33.37 4.45
C PRO A 327 20.44 -33.64 5.50
N PHE A 328 20.53 -32.95 6.63
CA PHE A 328 19.53 -33.03 7.69
C PHE A 328 19.35 -31.68 8.41
N LEU A 329 18.22 -31.55 9.11
CA LEU A 329 17.91 -30.43 9.98
C LEU A 329 17.75 -30.91 11.43
N ASN A 330 18.35 -30.21 12.39
CA ASN A 330 17.95 -30.31 13.79
C ASN A 330 17.06 -29.09 14.07
N PRO A 331 15.74 -29.27 14.16
CA PRO A 331 14.83 -28.15 14.31
C PRO A 331 14.89 -27.57 15.72
N LYS A 332 14.85 -26.23 15.81
CA LYS A 332 14.80 -25.49 17.09
C LYS A 332 13.42 -25.55 17.76
N GLU A 333 12.41 -25.97 17.03
CA GLU A 333 11.04 -26.21 17.50
C GLU A 333 10.56 -27.54 16.97
N ALA A 334 9.63 -28.20 17.69
CA ALA A 334 9.02 -29.41 17.20
C ALA A 334 8.31 -29.19 15.86
N LEU A 335 8.46 -30.13 14.93
CA LEU A 335 7.79 -30.11 13.65
C LEU A 335 6.68 -31.15 13.62
N LEU A 336 5.51 -30.75 13.15
CA LEU A 336 4.34 -31.61 12.99
C LEU A 336 4.35 -32.26 11.61
N SER A 337 3.67 -33.42 11.50
CA SER A 337 3.38 -33.99 10.19
C SER A 337 2.53 -33.00 9.36
N GLY A 338 2.89 -32.76 8.12
CA GLY A 338 2.25 -31.79 7.26
C GLY A 338 2.87 -30.39 7.27
N ASP A 339 3.68 -30.03 8.28
CA ASP A 339 4.38 -28.73 8.33
C ASP A 339 5.11 -28.47 7.02
N LEU A 340 5.01 -27.23 6.50
CA LEU A 340 5.68 -26.81 5.29
C LEU A 340 6.94 -26.00 5.64
N LEU A 341 8.08 -26.53 5.25
CA LEU A 341 9.38 -25.89 5.43
C LEU A 341 9.85 -25.26 4.12
N ARG A 342 10.46 -24.09 4.21
CA ARG A 342 11.22 -23.46 3.12
C ARG A 342 12.70 -23.52 3.44
N LEU A 343 13.49 -24.00 2.46
CA LEU A 343 14.94 -24.00 2.47
C LEU A 343 15.45 -22.81 1.68
N GLY A 344 16.25 -21.94 2.31
CA GLY A 344 16.76 -20.72 1.71
C GLY A 344 15.79 -19.54 1.71
N TYR A 345 16.16 -18.47 1.02
CA TYR A 345 15.37 -17.25 0.90
C TYR A 345 14.56 -17.23 -0.40
N GLU A 346 13.39 -16.57 -0.37
CA GLU A 346 12.42 -16.55 -1.49
C GLU A 346 12.98 -15.97 -2.81
N ASP A 347 14.02 -15.16 -2.75
CA ASP A 347 14.66 -14.53 -3.91
C ASP A 347 15.87 -15.29 -4.45
N GLU A 348 16.23 -16.42 -3.83
CA GLU A 348 17.29 -17.30 -4.32
C GLU A 348 16.71 -18.29 -5.34
N LEU A 349 17.35 -18.40 -6.50
CA LEU A 349 16.88 -19.27 -7.60
C LEU A 349 16.80 -20.75 -7.23
N TRP A 350 17.51 -21.15 -6.18
CA TRP A 350 17.61 -22.52 -5.70
C TRP A 350 16.73 -22.79 -4.46
N HIS A 351 15.96 -21.82 -3.96
CA HIS A 351 15.08 -22.07 -2.82
C HIS A 351 14.06 -23.17 -3.15
N GLY A 352 13.71 -23.94 -2.12
CA GLY A 352 12.75 -25.03 -2.26
C GLY A 352 11.83 -25.14 -1.05
N THR A 353 10.73 -25.86 -1.22
CA THR A 353 9.83 -26.18 -0.12
C THR A 353 9.74 -27.71 0.05
N ILE A 354 9.62 -28.14 1.32
CA ILE A 354 9.40 -29.56 1.66
C ILE A 354 8.27 -29.67 2.69
N ARG A 355 7.50 -30.74 2.62
CA ARG A 355 6.54 -31.13 3.66
C ARG A 355 7.19 -32.12 4.61
N VAL A 356 6.95 -31.92 5.90
CA VAL A 356 7.36 -32.82 6.97
C VAL A 356 6.42 -34.04 6.97
N GLY A 357 6.96 -35.23 6.75
CA GLY A 357 6.16 -36.47 6.63
C GLY A 357 5.74 -37.06 7.97
N LYS A 358 6.48 -36.79 9.06
CA LYS A 358 6.21 -37.32 10.41
C LYS A 358 6.66 -36.34 11.47
N TYR A 359 6.12 -36.47 12.68
CA TYR A 359 6.55 -35.66 13.84
C TYR A 359 8.05 -35.76 14.06
N VAL A 360 8.68 -34.60 14.31
CA VAL A 360 10.08 -34.47 14.65
C VAL A 360 10.19 -33.60 15.91
N PRO A 361 10.66 -34.15 17.05
CA PRO A 361 10.79 -33.36 18.27
C PRO A 361 11.84 -32.26 18.14
N LYS A 362 11.77 -31.23 18.97
CA LYS A 362 12.80 -30.19 19.11
C LYS A 362 14.17 -30.84 19.32
N GLY A 363 15.15 -30.41 18.50
CA GLY A 363 16.51 -30.99 18.48
C GLY A 363 16.63 -32.36 17.82
N GLY A 364 15.52 -33.00 17.44
CA GLY A 364 15.52 -34.25 16.69
C GLY A 364 16.18 -34.11 15.31
N ARG A 365 16.11 -35.14 14.49
CA ARG A 365 16.76 -35.14 13.18
C ARG A 365 15.74 -35.38 12.06
N LEU A 366 15.57 -34.37 11.20
CA LEU A 366 14.80 -34.48 9.95
C LEU A 366 15.78 -34.64 8.78
N PHE A 367 15.79 -35.81 8.13
CA PHE A 367 16.56 -36.01 6.90
C PHE A 367 15.86 -35.31 5.73
N LEU A 368 16.67 -34.58 4.96
CA LEU A 368 16.19 -33.83 3.79
C LEU A 368 16.57 -34.59 2.53
N LYS A 369 15.69 -34.61 1.53
CA LYS A 369 16.07 -35.16 0.22
C LYS A 369 17.13 -34.27 -0.43
N PRO A 370 18.06 -34.79 -1.27
CA PRO A 370 19.04 -33.99 -1.97
C PRO A 370 18.40 -33.08 -3.01
N ILE A 371 17.66 -32.05 -2.60
CA ILE A 371 16.97 -31.09 -3.47
C ILE A 371 17.96 -30.08 -4.09
N LEU A 372 19.22 -30.09 -3.68
CA LEU A 372 20.10 -28.93 -3.77
C LEU A 372 21.24 -29.15 -4.77
N LYS A 373 20.95 -29.55 -6.01
CA LYS A 373 21.97 -29.68 -7.09
C LYS A 373 22.77 -28.39 -7.35
N LYS A 374 22.27 -27.22 -6.92
CA LYS A 374 22.88 -25.88 -7.14
C LYS A 374 23.00 -25.03 -5.87
N SER A 375 22.98 -25.62 -4.67
CA SER A 375 23.04 -24.85 -3.44
C SER A 375 24.47 -24.39 -3.11
N PRO A 376 24.63 -23.22 -2.47
CA PRO A 376 25.91 -22.81 -1.93
C PRO A 376 26.35 -23.76 -0.80
N GLU A 377 27.64 -23.87 -0.60
CA GLU A 377 28.26 -24.79 0.41
C GLU A 377 28.03 -24.38 1.87
N LYS A 378 27.41 -23.20 2.14
CA LYS A 378 27.24 -22.65 3.48
C LYS A 378 25.82 -22.84 4.00
N LYS A 379 25.71 -23.04 5.33
CA LYS A 379 24.51 -23.19 6.17
C LYS A 379 23.22 -22.60 5.61
N ILE A 380 22.44 -23.40 4.89
CA ILE A 380 21.15 -22.99 4.29
C ILE A 380 20.12 -22.82 5.42
N PRO A 381 19.53 -21.66 5.60
CA PRO A 381 18.50 -21.46 6.62
C PRO A 381 17.20 -22.19 6.25
N VAL A 382 16.52 -22.72 7.27
CA VAL A 382 15.24 -23.40 7.13
C VAL A 382 14.19 -22.67 7.94
N PHE A 383 13.06 -22.38 7.29
CA PHE A 383 11.93 -21.66 7.87
C PHE A 383 10.67 -22.52 7.82
N LEU A 384 9.94 -22.58 8.92
CA LEU A 384 8.59 -23.11 8.96
C LEU A 384 7.66 -22.00 8.45
N ILE A 385 7.01 -22.27 7.31
CA ILE A 385 6.19 -21.26 6.60
C ILE A 385 4.69 -21.53 6.65
N ASP A 386 4.31 -22.77 6.95
CA ASP A 386 2.93 -23.16 7.21
C ASP A 386 2.92 -24.35 8.18
N ARG A 387 1.95 -24.40 9.06
CA ARG A 387 1.81 -25.44 10.08
C ARG A 387 0.41 -26.04 10.02
N GLN A 388 0.35 -27.36 10.10
CA GLN A 388 -0.89 -28.10 10.18
C GLN A 388 -1.07 -28.62 11.61
N GLU A 389 -2.04 -28.06 12.33
CA GLU A 389 -2.43 -28.50 13.67
C GLU A 389 -3.79 -29.14 13.60
N LYS A 390 -3.88 -30.39 14.09
CA LYS A 390 -5.11 -31.18 14.03
C LYS A 390 -6.31 -30.45 14.66
N ASP A 391 -6.12 -29.85 15.83
CA ASP A 391 -7.20 -29.12 16.51
C ASP A 391 -7.73 -27.94 15.68
N LEU A 392 -6.85 -27.20 15.01
CA LEU A 392 -7.25 -26.12 14.11
C LEU A 392 -7.92 -26.65 12.85
N GLU A 393 -7.40 -27.77 12.28
CA GLU A 393 -8.00 -28.42 11.12
C GLU A 393 -9.40 -28.94 11.45
N ASP A 394 -9.61 -29.53 12.64
CA ASP A 394 -10.91 -30.01 13.10
C ASP A 394 -11.89 -28.81 13.28
N MET A 395 -11.44 -27.70 13.89
CA MET A 395 -12.27 -26.48 14.00
C MET A 395 -12.66 -25.92 12.64
N VAL A 396 -11.71 -25.81 11.71
CA VAL A 396 -11.96 -25.32 10.34
C VAL A 396 -12.90 -26.26 9.60
N SER A 397 -12.70 -27.57 9.72
CA SER A 397 -13.54 -28.59 9.08
C SER A 397 -14.99 -28.59 9.63
N LYS A 398 -15.16 -28.34 10.94
CA LYS A 398 -16.49 -28.18 11.54
C LYS A 398 -17.20 -26.97 10.92
N LEU A 399 -16.55 -25.79 10.88
CA LEU A 399 -17.11 -24.59 10.27
C LEU A 399 -17.38 -24.78 8.76
N GLU A 400 -16.55 -25.55 8.07
CA GLU A 400 -16.75 -25.86 6.66
C GLU A 400 -18.04 -26.65 6.42
N LYS A 401 -18.39 -27.56 7.32
CA LYS A 401 -19.67 -28.31 7.27
C LYS A 401 -20.89 -27.44 7.59
N GLU A 402 -20.70 -26.35 8.33
CA GLU A 402 -21.74 -25.35 8.65
C GLU A 402 -22.05 -24.42 7.49
N LEU A 403 -21.23 -24.41 6.41
CA LEU A 403 -21.45 -23.52 5.27
C LEU A 403 -22.84 -23.77 4.64
N PRO A 404 -23.66 -22.72 4.49
CA PRO A 404 -24.95 -22.84 3.85
C PRO A 404 -24.78 -23.16 2.35
N LYS A 405 -25.80 -23.86 1.78
CA LYS A 405 -25.85 -24.06 0.33
C LYS A 405 -25.91 -22.69 -0.37
N THR A 406 -25.10 -22.54 -1.39
CA THR A 406 -25.10 -21.30 -2.19
C THR A 406 -26.46 -21.14 -2.89
N PRO A 407 -27.20 -20.05 -2.69
CA PRO A 407 -28.44 -19.80 -3.42
C PRO A 407 -28.20 -19.81 -4.94
N VAL A 408 -29.13 -20.40 -5.68
CA VAL A 408 -29.09 -20.36 -7.15
C VAL A 408 -29.52 -18.95 -7.59
N PHE A 409 -28.60 -18.17 -8.09
CA PHE A 409 -28.91 -16.87 -8.65
C PHE A 409 -29.23 -17.01 -10.15
N LYS A 410 -30.44 -16.63 -10.55
CA LYS A 410 -30.76 -16.52 -11.97
C LYS A 410 -29.82 -15.47 -12.62
N SER A 411 -29.20 -15.85 -13.72
CA SER A 411 -28.32 -14.98 -14.49
C SER A 411 -29.13 -13.90 -15.20
N ASN A 412 -29.52 -12.86 -14.50
CA ASN A 412 -29.97 -11.63 -15.17
C ASN A 412 -28.71 -10.84 -15.53
N ALA A 413 -28.09 -11.17 -16.64
CA ALA A 413 -26.92 -10.50 -17.19
C ALA A 413 -27.30 -9.12 -17.75
N SER A 414 -27.62 -8.15 -16.88
CA SER A 414 -27.57 -6.76 -17.32
C SER A 414 -26.11 -6.33 -17.36
N VAL A 415 -25.59 -6.13 -18.54
CA VAL A 415 -24.23 -5.61 -18.74
C VAL A 415 -24.17 -4.21 -18.11
N PHE A 416 -23.36 -4.06 -17.04
CA PHE A 416 -23.15 -2.75 -16.45
C PHE A 416 -22.29 -1.89 -17.38
N VAL A 417 -22.78 -0.69 -17.68
CA VAL A 417 -22.00 0.33 -18.43
C VAL A 417 -21.81 1.54 -17.53
N ALA A 418 -20.56 1.85 -17.20
CA ALA A 418 -20.21 2.98 -16.38
C ALA A 418 -20.62 4.30 -17.05
N ARG A 419 -21.44 5.11 -16.37
CA ARG A 419 -21.83 6.44 -16.83
C ARG A 419 -20.64 7.38 -16.77
N GLN A 420 -20.06 7.65 -17.93
CA GLN A 420 -18.93 8.55 -18.07
C GLN A 420 -19.40 10.03 -17.99
N PRO A 421 -18.55 10.95 -17.51
CA PRO A 421 -18.87 12.37 -17.53
C PRO A 421 -19.01 12.85 -18.98
N LYS A 422 -19.94 13.80 -19.20
CA LYS A 422 -20.00 14.51 -20.49
C LYS A 422 -18.68 15.24 -20.71
N THR A 423 -18.01 15.00 -21.81
CA THR A 423 -16.82 15.75 -22.20
C THR A 423 -17.23 17.14 -22.63
N SER A 424 -16.69 18.19 -22.04
CA SER A 424 -16.78 19.52 -22.64
C SER A 424 -15.97 19.49 -23.93
N GLY A 425 -16.59 19.61 -25.08
CA GLY A 425 -16.05 19.49 -26.43
C GLY A 425 -14.58 19.88 -26.64
N LYS A 426 -13.98 19.73 -27.80
CA LYS A 426 -12.56 19.94 -28.12
C LYS A 426 -12.02 21.19 -27.42
N LYS A 427 -11.42 21.03 -26.23
CA LYS A 427 -10.74 22.14 -25.54
C LYS A 427 -9.50 22.51 -26.36
N LYS A 428 -9.61 23.51 -27.20
CA LYS A 428 -8.50 24.19 -27.90
C LYS A 428 -7.72 24.98 -26.84
N GLY A 429 -6.88 24.32 -26.04
CA GLY A 429 -5.96 24.97 -25.08
C GLY A 429 -4.54 25.02 -25.65
N LYS A 430 -3.79 26.05 -25.25
CA LYS A 430 -2.36 26.16 -25.57
C LYS A 430 -1.61 24.96 -24.98
N ILE A 431 -0.70 24.38 -25.76
CA ILE A 431 0.22 23.35 -25.27
C ILE A 431 1.27 24.02 -24.41
N LEU A 432 1.51 23.48 -23.20
CA LEU A 432 2.46 24.00 -22.22
C LEU A 432 3.51 22.95 -21.89
N ASP A 433 4.75 23.36 -21.87
CA ASP A 433 5.88 22.62 -21.30
C ASP A 433 6.20 23.18 -19.92
N LEU A 434 6.05 22.34 -18.88
CA LEU A 434 6.30 22.70 -17.48
C LEU A 434 7.57 22.01 -16.98
N ARG A 435 8.58 22.79 -16.66
CA ARG A 435 9.84 22.31 -16.08
C ARG A 435 9.79 22.45 -14.56
N VAL A 436 9.86 21.34 -13.84
CA VAL A 436 9.71 21.27 -12.38
C VAL A 436 11.07 21.08 -11.72
N TYR A 437 11.41 21.97 -10.79
CA TYR A 437 12.70 22.06 -10.12
C TYR A 437 12.55 21.87 -8.61
N ARG A 438 13.59 21.37 -7.94
CA ARG A 438 13.73 21.44 -6.48
C ARG A 438 14.29 22.79 -6.03
N ARG A 439 15.13 23.41 -6.86
CA ARG A 439 15.71 24.73 -6.66
C ARG A 439 15.79 25.41 -8.01
N ILE A 440 15.54 26.70 -8.04
CA ILE A 440 15.68 27.52 -9.24
C ILE A 440 16.81 28.51 -9.01
N ASP A 441 17.83 28.46 -9.86
CA ASP A 441 18.85 29.51 -9.94
C ASP A 441 18.29 30.67 -10.72
N LYS A 442 18.57 31.93 -10.27
CA LYS A 442 18.02 33.20 -10.83
C LYS A 442 18.17 33.35 -12.35
N THR A 443 19.14 32.66 -12.93
CA THR A 443 19.53 32.77 -14.36
C THR A 443 18.84 31.75 -15.27
N LYS A 444 18.05 30.81 -14.74
CA LYS A 444 17.55 29.63 -15.49
C LYS A 444 16.03 29.56 -15.65
N LEU A 445 15.28 30.61 -15.44
CA LEU A 445 13.84 30.64 -15.66
C LEU A 445 13.52 30.80 -17.15
N HIS A 446 13.49 29.70 -17.87
CA HIS A 446 13.03 29.67 -19.25
C HIS A 446 11.66 28.99 -19.35
N GLY A 447 10.66 29.67 -19.90
CA GLY A 447 9.32 29.13 -20.13
C GLY A 447 8.50 28.95 -18.84
N THR A 448 7.56 28.03 -18.85
CA THR A 448 6.71 27.72 -17.69
C THR A 448 7.48 26.87 -16.69
N SER A 449 7.64 27.39 -15.48
CA SER A 449 8.45 26.77 -14.44
C SER A 449 7.61 26.35 -13.23
N GLY A 450 7.88 25.16 -12.73
CA GLY A 450 7.35 24.63 -11.46
C GLY A 450 8.45 24.53 -10.40
N LEU A 451 8.06 24.70 -9.15
CA LEU A 451 8.96 24.55 -8.00
C LEU A 451 8.30 23.73 -6.91
N TRP A 452 9.01 22.73 -6.42
CA TRP A 452 8.61 22.02 -5.21
C TRP A 452 8.60 23.01 -4.04
N LEU A 453 7.44 23.10 -3.37
CA LEU A 453 7.25 24.00 -2.23
C LEU A 453 8.06 23.49 -1.04
N SER A 454 9.05 24.24 -0.63
CA SER A 454 9.92 23.99 0.51
C SER A 454 10.51 25.29 1.05
N ASP A 455 10.92 25.31 2.31
CA ASP A 455 11.56 26.48 2.93
C ASP A 455 12.74 27.01 2.11
N GLN A 456 13.59 26.11 1.64
CA GLN A 456 14.77 26.49 0.84
C GLN A 456 14.39 27.02 -0.54
N GLY A 457 13.34 26.44 -1.16
CA GLY A 457 12.83 26.88 -2.46
C GLY A 457 12.28 28.28 -2.40
N VAL A 458 11.45 28.55 -1.40
CA VAL A 458 10.80 29.87 -1.20
C VAL A 458 11.83 30.98 -0.88
N LYS A 459 12.75 30.73 0.07
CA LYS A 459 13.75 31.74 0.51
C LYS A 459 14.67 32.20 -0.61
N LYS A 460 14.98 31.39 -1.59
CA LYS A 460 15.91 31.68 -2.67
C LYS A 460 15.27 32.34 -3.89
N LEU A 461 13.94 32.34 -3.99
CA LEU A 461 13.21 32.81 -5.15
C LEU A 461 12.71 34.23 -4.93
N PRO A 462 13.00 35.22 -5.84
CA PRO A 462 12.47 36.57 -5.75
C PRO A 462 10.93 36.58 -5.76
N LYS A 463 10.30 37.31 -4.83
CA LYS A 463 8.83 37.34 -4.68
C LYS A 463 8.10 37.76 -5.96
N ARG A 464 8.69 38.66 -6.78
CA ARG A 464 8.11 39.15 -8.04
C ARG A 464 7.77 38.06 -9.05
N ILE A 465 8.35 36.86 -8.95
CA ILE A 465 8.09 35.77 -9.89
C ILE A 465 7.14 34.69 -9.32
N TRP A 466 6.76 34.77 -8.04
CA TRP A 466 5.93 33.79 -7.38
C TRP A 466 4.55 33.59 -8.04
N THR A 467 3.99 34.65 -8.62
CA THR A 467 2.72 34.63 -9.37
C THR A 467 2.76 33.78 -10.64
N ARG A 468 3.97 33.55 -11.21
CA ARG A 468 4.18 32.79 -12.46
C ARG A 468 4.62 31.37 -12.24
N ILE A 469 4.97 30.99 -10.97
CA ILE A 469 5.44 29.66 -10.61
C ILE A 469 4.26 28.72 -10.41
N TRP A 470 4.39 27.51 -10.94
CA TRP A 470 3.53 26.38 -10.58
C TRP A 470 4.10 25.73 -9.31
N TRP A 471 3.43 25.96 -8.17
CA TRP A 471 3.88 25.48 -6.88
C TRP A 471 3.50 24.02 -6.67
N TRP A 472 4.48 23.14 -6.51
CA TRP A 472 4.29 21.70 -6.34
C TRP A 472 4.33 21.34 -4.87
N LEU A 473 3.22 20.79 -4.34
CA LEU A 473 3.18 20.29 -2.98
C LEU A 473 3.81 18.89 -2.88
N PRO A 474 4.38 18.52 -1.70
CA PRO A 474 4.95 17.19 -1.51
C PRO A 474 3.87 16.10 -1.67
N PRO A 475 4.24 14.88 -2.13
CA PRO A 475 3.26 13.80 -2.35
C PRO A 475 2.74 13.17 -1.06
N VAL A 476 3.39 13.41 0.07
CA VAL A 476 2.97 12.98 1.40
C VAL A 476 3.06 14.19 2.32
N ILE A 477 2.08 14.34 3.20
CA ILE A 477 2.10 15.27 4.33
C ILE A 477 1.93 14.41 5.58
N TRP A 478 2.87 14.52 6.51
CA TRP A 478 2.74 13.89 7.82
C TRP A 478 2.02 14.85 8.78
N PRO A 479 1.36 14.36 9.83
CA PRO A 479 0.66 15.24 10.77
C PRO A 479 1.54 16.35 11.35
N ASP A 480 2.80 16.04 11.68
CA ASP A 480 3.76 17.01 12.23
C ASP A 480 4.19 18.09 11.19
N ASP A 481 4.09 17.77 9.90
CA ASP A 481 4.47 18.68 8.79
C ASP A 481 3.31 19.57 8.31
N GLU A 482 2.04 19.28 8.71
CA GLU A 482 0.85 19.95 8.17
C GLU A 482 0.87 21.47 8.38
N GLN A 483 1.10 21.92 9.61
CA GLN A 483 1.10 23.34 9.97
C GLN A 483 2.23 24.10 9.27
N LYS A 484 3.41 23.50 9.20
CA LYS A 484 4.56 24.07 8.48
C LYS A 484 4.23 24.26 7.00
N LEU A 485 3.67 23.23 6.36
CA LEU A 485 3.30 23.31 4.95
C LEU A 485 2.17 24.31 4.72
N LYS A 486 1.18 24.38 5.60
CA LYS A 486 0.11 25.39 5.55
C LYS A 486 0.70 26.80 5.59
N GLY A 487 1.63 27.08 6.50
CA GLY A 487 2.33 28.37 6.57
C GLY A 487 3.09 28.73 5.29
N LEU A 488 3.73 27.73 4.65
CA LEU A 488 4.39 27.95 3.35
C LEU A 488 3.37 28.26 2.23
N VAL A 489 2.24 27.54 2.19
CA VAL A 489 1.15 27.79 1.24
C VAL A 489 0.61 29.22 1.44
N ASP A 490 0.31 29.61 2.67
CA ASP A 490 -0.22 30.94 2.99
C ASP A 490 0.79 32.05 2.62
N SER A 491 2.07 31.81 2.85
CA SER A 491 3.13 32.75 2.46
C SER A 491 3.20 32.97 0.95
N VAL A 492 3.08 31.95 0.12
CA VAL A 492 3.10 32.14 -1.33
C VAL A 492 1.77 32.69 -1.84
N LEU A 493 0.63 32.35 -1.23
CA LEU A 493 -0.68 32.90 -1.55
C LEU A 493 -0.75 34.40 -1.29
N SER A 494 -0.29 34.88 -0.14
CA SER A 494 -0.27 36.30 0.22
C SER A 494 0.63 37.16 -0.70
N ASN A 495 1.54 36.51 -1.43
CA ASN A 495 2.36 37.13 -2.47
C ASN A 495 1.84 36.88 -3.90
N GLY A 496 0.53 36.51 -4.04
CA GLY A 496 -0.18 36.46 -5.32
C GLY A 496 -0.04 35.14 -6.09
N ALA A 497 0.51 34.09 -5.51
CA ALA A 497 0.53 32.76 -6.15
C ALA A 497 -0.90 32.22 -6.35
N LYS A 498 -1.20 31.71 -7.55
CA LYS A 498 -2.52 31.16 -7.89
C LYS A 498 -2.47 29.77 -8.50
N ILE A 499 -1.30 29.26 -8.89
CA ILE A 499 -1.16 27.99 -9.61
C ILE A 499 -0.45 26.98 -8.74
N PHE A 500 -1.14 25.86 -8.45
CA PHE A 500 -0.62 24.81 -7.57
C PHE A 500 -0.82 23.43 -8.16
N VAL A 501 0.16 22.56 -7.97
CA VAL A 501 0.08 21.13 -8.29
C VAL A 501 0.06 20.34 -6.98
N LEU A 502 -1.06 19.71 -6.70
CA LEU A 502 -1.34 18.98 -5.47
C LEU A 502 -1.10 17.48 -5.72
N ASN A 503 -0.23 16.86 -4.94
CA ASN A 503 0.20 15.48 -5.14
C ASN A 503 -0.53 14.46 -4.24
N ALA A 504 -1.51 14.92 -3.44
CA ALA A 504 -2.55 14.10 -2.83
C ALA A 504 -3.90 14.81 -3.00
N PRO A 505 -5.00 14.08 -3.31
CA PRO A 505 -6.32 14.70 -3.59
C PRO A 505 -6.85 15.54 -2.44
N TRP A 506 -6.41 15.26 -1.23
CA TRP A 506 -6.85 15.90 0.03
C TRP A 506 -6.19 17.24 0.31
N GLN A 507 -5.11 17.57 -0.39
CA GLN A 507 -4.35 18.83 -0.19
C GLN A 507 -5.16 20.09 -0.54
N THR A 508 -6.32 19.96 -1.13
CA THR A 508 -7.26 21.09 -1.30
C THR A 508 -7.67 21.73 0.04
N THR A 509 -7.52 21.03 1.17
CA THR A 509 -7.78 21.55 2.51
C THR A 509 -6.82 22.66 2.95
N LEU A 510 -5.66 22.77 2.31
CA LEU A 510 -4.69 23.83 2.59
C LEU A 510 -5.10 25.19 2.00
N PHE A 511 -6.22 25.25 1.25
CA PHE A 511 -6.69 26.44 0.56
C PHE A 511 -8.08 26.84 1.02
N THR A 512 -8.28 28.12 1.34
CA THR A 512 -9.59 28.65 1.76
C THR A 512 -10.48 29.03 0.58
N HIS A 513 -9.92 29.61 -0.48
CA HIS A 513 -10.63 30.13 -1.67
C HIS A 513 -10.34 29.31 -2.92
N LEU A 514 -10.85 28.06 -2.97
CA LEU A 514 -10.54 27.10 -4.06
C LEU A 514 -10.94 27.61 -5.45
N LYS A 515 -12.01 28.41 -5.58
CA LYS A 515 -12.51 28.91 -6.87
C LYS A 515 -11.52 29.86 -7.56
N GLU A 516 -10.77 30.60 -6.77
CA GLU A 516 -9.78 31.56 -7.25
C GLU A 516 -8.45 30.91 -7.64
N MET A 517 -8.24 29.66 -7.23
CA MET A 517 -7.01 28.93 -7.45
C MET A 517 -7.06 28.11 -8.73
N ASN A 518 -5.93 28.02 -9.42
CA ASN A 518 -5.71 27.09 -10.52
C ASN A 518 -5.02 25.84 -9.97
N LEU A 519 -5.83 24.90 -9.45
CA LEU A 519 -5.35 23.67 -8.83
C LEU A 519 -5.27 22.53 -9.85
N TRP A 520 -4.12 21.91 -9.97
CA TRP A 520 -3.88 20.72 -10.77
C TRP A 520 -3.58 19.53 -9.86
N ALA A 521 -4.22 18.39 -10.13
CA ALA A 521 -3.81 17.15 -9.49
C ALA A 521 -2.47 16.69 -10.07
N GLY A 522 -1.48 16.48 -9.22
CA GLY A 522 -0.16 16.01 -9.62
C GLY A 522 -0.12 14.51 -9.88
N PRO A 523 0.96 13.99 -10.46
CA PRO A 523 1.07 12.60 -10.87
C PRO A 523 1.05 11.61 -9.70
N PHE A 524 1.37 12.05 -8.50
CA PHE A 524 1.28 11.23 -7.28
C PHE A 524 -0.15 11.07 -6.74
N CYS A 525 -1.15 11.77 -7.29
CA CYS A 525 -2.56 11.47 -7.01
C CYS A 525 -3.00 10.11 -7.56
N ASN A 526 -2.16 9.45 -8.35
CA ASN A 526 -2.40 8.12 -8.95
C ASN A 526 -3.68 8.07 -9.79
N ILE A 527 -3.89 9.06 -10.64
CA ILE A 527 -5.09 9.16 -11.48
C ILE A 527 -4.86 8.43 -12.80
N ALA A 528 -5.76 7.48 -13.10
CA ALA A 528 -5.66 6.61 -14.26
C ALA A 528 -6.98 6.40 -15.02
N ASN A 529 -8.11 6.97 -14.56
CA ASN A 529 -9.42 6.75 -15.19
C ASN A 529 -10.33 7.99 -15.12
N VAL A 530 -11.33 8.00 -15.95
CA VAL A 530 -12.24 9.14 -16.14
C VAL A 530 -13.16 9.41 -14.93
N LEU A 531 -13.52 8.39 -14.17
CA LEU A 531 -14.35 8.55 -12.97
C LEU A 531 -13.57 9.17 -11.81
N ALA A 532 -12.27 8.83 -11.67
CA ALA A 532 -11.37 9.52 -10.76
C ALA A 532 -11.19 10.99 -11.16
N LEU A 533 -11.07 11.29 -12.46
CA LEU A 533 -11.01 12.66 -12.98
C LEU A 533 -12.30 13.45 -12.68
N LYS A 534 -13.48 12.80 -12.83
CA LYS A 534 -14.77 13.40 -12.43
C LYS A 534 -14.79 13.74 -10.95
N THR A 535 -14.27 12.86 -10.11
CA THR A 535 -14.19 13.08 -8.67
C THR A 535 -13.25 14.26 -8.34
N LEU A 536 -12.09 14.36 -9.00
CA LEU A 536 -11.22 15.52 -8.84
C LEU A 536 -11.88 16.83 -9.27
N ALA A 537 -12.61 16.84 -10.38
CA ALA A 537 -13.37 18.02 -10.81
C ALA A 537 -14.36 18.49 -9.72
N SER A 538 -15.04 17.55 -9.04
CA SER A 538 -15.95 17.88 -7.94
C SER A 538 -15.21 18.40 -6.69
N LEU A 539 -13.93 18.11 -6.52
CA LEU A 539 -13.08 18.65 -5.45
C LEU A 539 -12.50 20.04 -5.77
N GLY A 540 -12.77 20.58 -6.98
CA GLY A 540 -12.35 21.91 -7.39
C GLY A 540 -11.07 21.96 -8.25
N TYR A 541 -10.53 20.82 -8.66
CA TYR A 541 -9.39 20.77 -9.57
C TYR A 541 -9.75 21.29 -10.98
N LYS A 542 -8.79 21.99 -11.59
CA LYS A 542 -8.92 22.57 -12.95
C LYS A 542 -8.20 21.73 -14.03
N GLY A 543 -7.34 20.81 -13.61
CA GLY A 543 -6.63 19.89 -14.49
C GLY A 543 -5.99 18.74 -13.68
N ALA A 544 -5.44 17.75 -14.39
CA ALA A 544 -4.79 16.62 -13.77
C ALA A 544 -3.58 16.13 -14.59
N ILE A 545 -2.50 15.80 -13.91
CA ILE A 545 -1.35 15.09 -14.48
C ILE A 545 -1.54 13.62 -14.13
N VAL A 546 -1.73 12.80 -15.16
CA VAL A 546 -2.00 11.37 -14.98
C VAL A 546 -0.76 10.62 -14.52
N ILE A 547 -0.99 9.48 -13.84
CA ILE A 547 0.10 8.64 -13.33
C ILE A 547 0.99 8.12 -14.47
N PRO A 548 2.33 8.17 -14.33
CA PRO A 548 3.25 7.71 -15.37
C PRO A 548 3.31 6.19 -15.58
N GLU A 549 2.63 5.39 -14.77
CA GLU A 549 2.66 3.92 -14.87
C GLU A 549 1.83 3.33 -16.03
N LEU A 550 0.98 4.12 -16.68
CA LEU A 550 0.07 3.64 -17.72
C LEU A 550 0.80 3.17 -19.00
N GLY A 551 0.14 2.30 -19.75
CA GLY A 551 0.57 1.89 -21.09
C GLY A 551 0.08 2.83 -22.17
N GLN A 552 0.57 2.64 -23.42
CA GLN A 552 0.25 3.50 -24.56
C GLN A 552 -1.25 3.64 -24.81
N LYS A 553 -1.98 2.52 -24.83
CA LYS A 553 -3.44 2.52 -25.12
C LYS A 553 -4.21 3.32 -24.09
N ASP A 554 -3.88 3.14 -22.80
CA ASP A 554 -4.53 3.85 -21.70
C ASP A 554 -4.27 5.36 -21.79
N PHE A 555 -3.02 5.79 -22.05
CA PHE A 555 -2.70 7.20 -22.25
C PHE A 555 -3.46 7.80 -23.43
N LEU A 556 -3.46 7.14 -24.58
CA LEU A 556 -4.06 7.70 -25.78
C LEU A 556 -5.61 7.75 -25.75
N SER A 557 -6.25 6.91 -24.93
CA SER A 557 -7.71 6.90 -24.78
C SER A 557 -8.24 7.93 -23.78
N LEU A 558 -7.51 8.20 -22.69
CA LEU A 558 -7.98 8.94 -21.53
C LEU A 558 -8.37 10.41 -21.83
N PRO A 559 -7.62 11.21 -22.62
CA PRO A 559 -7.96 12.61 -22.84
C PRO A 559 -9.31 12.83 -23.53
N LYS A 560 -9.71 11.89 -24.38
CA LYS A 560 -11.00 11.98 -25.12
C LYS A 560 -12.22 11.90 -24.22
N GLN A 561 -12.08 11.26 -23.08
CA GLN A 561 -13.14 11.00 -22.10
C GLN A 561 -13.05 11.92 -20.88
N SER A 562 -11.99 12.69 -20.75
CA SER A 562 -11.70 13.46 -19.55
C SER A 562 -12.55 14.73 -19.43
N PRO A 563 -13.17 14.99 -18.25
CA PRO A 563 -13.84 16.26 -17.96
C PRO A 563 -12.85 17.40 -17.68
N LEU A 564 -11.56 17.08 -17.44
CA LEU A 564 -10.50 18.02 -17.12
C LEU A 564 -9.42 18.03 -18.20
N PRO A 565 -8.71 19.16 -18.42
CA PRO A 565 -7.46 19.17 -19.19
C PRO A 565 -6.45 18.23 -18.55
N LEU A 566 -5.72 17.46 -19.38
CA LEU A 566 -4.75 16.49 -18.91
C LEU A 566 -3.31 16.91 -19.19
N GLY A 567 -2.46 16.60 -18.23
CA GLY A 567 -1.02 16.62 -18.33
C GLY A 567 -0.41 15.24 -18.18
N ILE A 568 0.83 15.10 -18.63
CA ILE A 568 1.63 13.88 -18.53
C ILE A 568 3.07 14.24 -18.17
N VAL A 569 3.73 13.39 -17.36
CA VAL A 569 5.18 13.46 -17.17
C VAL A 569 5.84 12.94 -18.44
N LEU A 570 6.35 13.88 -19.25
CA LEU A 570 6.96 13.57 -20.54
C LEU A 570 8.39 13.07 -20.37
N SER A 571 9.15 13.70 -19.46
CA SER A 571 10.53 13.29 -19.20
C SER A 571 10.99 13.63 -17.78
N GLY A 572 12.07 12.97 -17.34
CA GLY A 572 12.75 13.30 -16.09
C GLY A 572 12.90 12.14 -15.14
N ASN A 573 13.32 12.44 -13.91
CA ASN A 573 13.56 11.42 -12.89
C ASN A 573 12.28 11.14 -12.10
N TRP A 574 11.53 10.11 -12.52
CA TRP A 574 10.40 9.61 -11.76
C TRP A 574 10.88 8.66 -10.66
N PRO A 575 10.46 8.84 -9.38
CA PRO A 575 10.94 7.98 -8.30
C PRO A 575 10.42 6.55 -8.41
N LEU A 576 11.21 5.59 -7.97
CA LEU A 576 10.77 4.20 -7.79
C LEU A 576 9.88 4.06 -6.57
N CYS A 577 10.19 4.76 -5.49
CA CYS A 577 9.33 4.88 -4.31
C CYS A 577 9.74 6.06 -3.43
N ILE A 578 8.85 6.41 -2.51
CA ILE A 578 9.10 7.33 -1.39
C ILE A 578 9.00 6.50 -0.12
N SER A 579 9.87 6.72 0.86
CA SER A 579 9.92 6.00 2.13
C SER A 579 10.22 6.94 3.29
N ARG A 580 9.67 6.62 4.46
CA ARG A 580 9.98 7.34 5.71
C ARG A 580 11.20 6.76 6.44
N ALA A 581 11.69 5.61 5.99
CA ALA A 581 12.82 4.90 6.58
C ALA A 581 13.94 4.69 5.56
N LEU A 582 15.17 4.61 6.07
CA LEU A 582 16.34 4.21 5.31
C LEU A 582 17.16 3.21 6.15
N SER A 583 17.77 2.24 5.50
CA SER A 583 18.77 1.38 6.15
C SER A 583 19.97 2.20 6.59
N ASN A 584 20.47 1.97 7.81
CA ASN A 584 21.66 2.64 8.32
C ASN A 584 22.94 2.32 7.52
N ASP A 585 22.92 1.23 6.75
CA ASP A 585 24.08 0.81 5.94
C ASP A 585 23.99 1.28 4.47
N LEU A 586 22.96 2.03 4.11
CA LEU A 586 22.82 2.55 2.76
C LEU A 586 23.21 4.03 2.72
N GLU A 587 24.24 4.33 1.93
CA GLU A 587 24.66 5.72 1.68
C GLU A 587 23.68 6.40 0.73
N THR A 588 23.20 7.58 1.11
CA THR A 588 22.44 8.46 0.19
C THR A 588 23.37 9.06 -0.87
N GLU A 589 22.76 9.49 -1.98
CA GLU A 589 23.48 10.16 -3.10
C GLU A 589 24.58 9.31 -3.76
N THR A 590 24.60 8.02 -3.49
CA THR A 590 25.52 7.01 -4.07
C THR A 590 24.70 5.90 -4.70
N SER A 591 25.14 5.44 -5.90
CA SER A 591 24.44 4.37 -6.62
C SER A 591 24.51 3.04 -5.88
N PHE A 592 23.41 2.30 -5.90
CA PHE A 592 23.36 0.87 -5.58
C PHE A 592 22.80 0.10 -6.78
N THR A 593 23.11 -1.19 -6.86
CA THR A 593 22.78 -2.02 -8.04
C THR A 593 21.97 -3.24 -7.63
N SER A 594 20.90 -3.52 -8.39
CA SER A 594 20.06 -4.71 -8.21
C SER A 594 20.77 -5.97 -8.70
N PRO A 595 20.30 -7.18 -8.33
CA PRO A 595 20.83 -8.44 -8.87
C PRO A 595 20.74 -8.57 -10.40
N LYS A 596 19.88 -7.78 -11.03
CA LYS A 596 19.72 -7.73 -12.50
C LYS A 596 20.57 -6.65 -13.18
N GLY A 597 21.42 -5.96 -12.41
CA GLY A 597 22.29 -4.91 -12.93
C GLY A 597 21.64 -3.52 -13.04
N GLU A 598 20.36 -3.37 -12.70
CA GLU A 598 19.74 -2.04 -12.65
C GLU A 598 20.30 -1.24 -11.48
N SER A 599 20.65 0.02 -11.75
CA SER A 599 21.18 0.91 -10.72
C SER A 599 20.15 1.96 -10.31
N ALA A 600 20.20 2.34 -9.03
CA ALA A 600 19.34 3.36 -8.43
C ALA A 600 20.11 4.10 -7.33
N TRP A 601 19.56 5.17 -6.80
CA TRP A 601 20.14 5.98 -5.73
C TRP A 601 19.06 6.55 -4.84
N VAL A 602 19.41 6.96 -3.61
CA VAL A 602 18.49 7.54 -2.63
C VAL A 602 18.87 8.97 -2.35
N LYS A 603 17.87 9.84 -2.22
CA LYS A 603 18.05 11.21 -1.73
C LYS A 603 16.98 11.53 -0.69
N LYS A 604 17.37 12.28 0.35
CA LYS A 604 16.45 12.79 1.35
C LYS A 604 15.92 14.14 0.90
N PHE A 605 14.59 14.30 0.93
CA PHE A 605 13.91 15.58 0.77
C PHE A 605 12.94 15.76 1.95
N GLU A 606 13.16 16.82 2.74
CA GLU A 606 12.45 17.07 4.00
C GLU A 606 12.49 15.81 4.92
N SER A 607 11.34 15.27 5.30
CA SER A 607 11.23 14.08 6.17
C SER A 607 11.33 12.74 5.43
N ASP A 608 11.34 12.74 4.07
CA ASP A 608 11.21 11.52 3.28
C ASP A 608 12.46 11.18 2.46
N TYR A 609 12.68 9.87 2.27
CA TYR A 609 13.69 9.32 1.37
C TYR A 609 13.08 8.93 0.03
N TRP A 610 13.63 9.46 -1.05
CA TRP A 610 13.19 9.21 -2.41
C TRP A 610 14.19 8.30 -3.10
N VAL A 611 13.73 7.19 -3.63
CA VAL A 611 14.54 6.25 -4.40
C VAL A 611 14.35 6.55 -5.88
N PHE A 612 15.43 6.87 -6.58
CA PHE A 612 15.43 7.18 -8.01
C PHE A 612 16.22 6.16 -8.81
N PRO A 613 15.75 5.80 -10.03
CA PRO A 613 16.56 4.99 -10.94
C PRO A 613 17.69 5.81 -11.57
N ASN A 614 18.75 5.14 -12.04
CA ASN A 614 19.83 5.78 -12.79
C ASN A 614 19.47 6.04 -14.27
N TRP A 615 18.22 6.06 -14.62
CA TRP A 615 17.72 6.44 -15.94
C TRP A 615 16.58 7.45 -15.82
N LYS A 616 16.36 8.19 -16.88
CA LYS A 616 15.21 9.09 -16.98
C LYS A 616 14.03 8.38 -17.62
N LEU A 617 12.85 8.68 -17.14
CA LEU A 617 11.61 8.54 -17.89
C LEU A 617 11.73 9.45 -19.12
N ASP A 618 11.43 8.94 -20.30
CA ASP A 618 11.42 9.73 -21.52
C ASP A 618 10.39 9.20 -22.52
N LEU A 619 9.35 10.00 -22.73
CA LEU A 619 8.29 9.80 -23.72
C LEU A 619 8.35 10.83 -24.86
N SER A 620 9.46 11.56 -24.99
CA SER A 620 9.58 12.65 -25.96
C SER A 620 9.33 12.21 -27.41
N ILE A 621 9.73 10.98 -27.74
CA ILE A 621 9.47 10.39 -29.06
C ILE A 621 7.96 10.26 -29.35
N ASN A 622 7.14 10.08 -28.32
CA ASN A 622 5.69 9.87 -28.41
C ASN A 622 4.89 11.17 -28.29
N ARG A 623 5.57 12.32 -28.17
CA ARG A 623 4.95 13.63 -27.92
C ARG A 623 3.84 13.96 -28.93
N LYS A 624 4.10 13.82 -30.21
CA LYS A 624 3.10 14.10 -31.27
C LYS A 624 1.84 13.26 -31.12
N ALA A 625 1.96 11.97 -30.78
CA ALA A 625 0.84 11.08 -30.52
C ALA A 625 0.02 11.53 -29.30
N LEU A 626 0.70 11.93 -28.21
CA LEU A 626 0.09 12.44 -26.99
C LEU A 626 -0.65 13.78 -27.23
N GLU A 627 -0.07 14.71 -27.99
CA GLU A 627 -0.71 15.97 -28.39
C GLU A 627 -1.99 15.70 -29.21
N LYS A 628 -1.91 14.79 -30.19
CA LYS A 628 -3.05 14.36 -31.01
C LYS A 628 -4.14 13.69 -30.18
N ALA A 629 -3.76 12.91 -29.15
CA ALA A 629 -4.70 12.29 -28.21
C ALA A 629 -5.45 13.32 -27.34
N GLY A 630 -4.85 14.50 -27.08
CA GLY A 630 -5.48 15.60 -26.36
C GLY A 630 -4.77 16.07 -25.11
N PHE A 631 -3.57 15.58 -24.82
CA PHE A 631 -2.73 16.16 -23.74
C PHE A 631 -2.34 17.60 -24.06
N ARG A 632 -2.31 18.44 -23.01
CA ARG A 632 -2.03 19.88 -23.16
C ARG A 632 -0.92 20.37 -22.21
N LEU A 633 -0.55 19.60 -21.21
CA LEU A 633 0.52 19.91 -20.27
C LEU A 633 1.58 18.79 -20.30
N PHE A 634 2.80 19.14 -20.69
CA PHE A 634 3.94 18.24 -20.74
C PHE A 634 4.91 18.60 -19.63
N VAL A 635 5.11 17.69 -18.67
CA VAL A 635 5.89 17.94 -17.46
C VAL A 635 7.27 17.31 -17.59
N HIS A 636 8.29 18.07 -17.26
CA HIS A 636 9.69 17.66 -17.19
C HIS A 636 10.16 17.73 -15.75
N LEU A 637 10.43 16.58 -15.11
CA LEU A 637 10.90 16.52 -13.72
C LEU A 637 12.43 16.63 -13.68
N LEU A 638 12.92 17.78 -13.22
CA LEU A 638 14.34 18.10 -13.19
C LEU A 638 14.91 17.95 -11.78
N GLU A 639 15.16 16.69 -11.40
CA GLU A 639 15.77 16.39 -10.11
C GLU A 639 17.28 16.59 -10.15
N PRO A 640 17.88 17.15 -9.08
CA PRO A 640 19.33 17.31 -9.01
C PRO A 640 20.01 15.95 -8.89
N ILE A 641 20.81 15.59 -9.89
CA ILE A 641 21.55 14.35 -9.92
C ILE A 641 22.81 14.47 -9.06
N PRO A 642 23.05 13.58 -8.09
CA PRO A 642 24.27 13.59 -7.29
C PRO A 642 25.52 13.36 -8.14
N LYS A 643 26.65 13.99 -7.76
CA LYS A 643 27.94 13.91 -8.51
C LYS A 643 28.42 12.46 -8.72
N LYS A 644 28.18 11.57 -7.75
CA LYS A 644 28.59 10.15 -7.81
C LYS A 644 27.63 9.27 -8.63
N VAL A 645 26.50 9.81 -9.14
CA VAL A 645 25.49 9.07 -9.88
C VAL A 645 25.64 9.33 -11.37
N LYS A 646 25.91 8.29 -12.13
CA LYS A 646 25.94 8.35 -13.60
C LYS A 646 24.60 7.86 -14.14
N LEU A 647 23.92 8.68 -14.93
CA LEU A 647 22.71 8.28 -15.63
C LEU A 647 23.08 7.34 -16.78
N LYS A 648 22.25 6.34 -17.01
CA LYS A 648 22.36 5.34 -18.07
C LYS A 648 21.09 5.31 -18.90
N ARG A 649 21.16 4.72 -20.08
CA ARG A 649 19.94 4.37 -20.80
C ARG A 649 19.21 3.25 -20.03
N ARG A 650 17.88 3.31 -20.00
CA ARG A 650 17.08 2.25 -19.36
C ARG A 650 17.30 0.92 -20.07
N PRO A 651 17.53 -0.17 -19.33
CA PRO A 651 17.54 -1.51 -19.90
C PRO A 651 16.11 -2.00 -20.17
N GLY A 652 15.87 -2.52 -21.38
CA GLY A 652 14.61 -3.18 -21.74
C GLY A 652 13.42 -2.26 -22.04
N LEU A 653 12.29 -2.89 -22.32
CA LEU A 653 11.02 -2.23 -22.64
C LEU A 653 10.40 -1.58 -21.41
N TRP A 654 9.57 -0.57 -21.63
CA TRP A 654 8.92 0.18 -20.58
C TRP A 654 7.39 0.02 -20.60
N ASN A 655 6.69 0.55 -19.58
CA ASN A 655 5.23 0.46 -19.46
C ASN A 655 4.48 0.97 -20.70
N TRP A 656 5.04 1.96 -21.38
CA TRP A 656 4.50 2.44 -22.66
C TRP A 656 4.35 1.29 -23.68
N ASP A 657 5.34 0.41 -23.74
CA ASP A 657 5.41 -0.67 -24.73
C ASP A 657 4.79 -1.99 -24.23
N LEU A 658 4.85 -2.22 -22.89
CA LEU A 658 4.48 -3.52 -22.30
C LEU A 658 3.01 -3.62 -21.91
N GLU A 659 2.29 -2.54 -21.87
CA GLU A 659 0.99 -2.38 -21.19
C GLU A 659 1.05 -2.79 -19.70
N LEU A 660 0.39 -2.05 -18.86
CA LEU A 660 0.32 -2.34 -17.43
C LEU A 660 -0.76 -3.40 -17.17
N LEU A 661 -0.36 -4.57 -16.65
CA LEU A 661 -1.26 -5.68 -16.34
C LEU A 661 -2.15 -5.37 -15.13
#